data_ddb53f7499433280e1d3bc34aa8d1f68
#
_entry.id   ddb53f7499433280e1d3bc34aa8d1f68
#
_cell.length_a   1.000
_cell.length_b   1.000
_cell.length_c   1.000
_cell.angle_alpha   90.00
_cell.angle_beta   90.00
_cell.angle_gamma   90.00
#
_symmetry.space_group_name_H-M   'P 1'
#
loop_
_entity.id
_entity.type
_entity.pdbx_description
1 polymer ?
#
loop_
_entity_poly.entity_id
_entity_poly.type
_entity_poly.pdbx_seq_one_letter_code
_entity_poly.pdbx_strand_id
1 'polypeptide(L)'
;MRRKAILWMGYFLALACVAVGRAQTTVTDTIRLQLFTDSVDLGEVVVKGHRTPAANSRWNDLQPVGLVTVGGANGDLYKALQTLPGTQVEGESGRLLVRGGSSYETQTYIDGMHVLNPYTSVSLNTPARSRYSTFMFRGINLASGGAPLEYGEALSAVLPLETKDHSPVTKLGMNASVVGTGGGGTRAFAKGSVSVDLNYQNLSLYDRIFSGRRDFEKPYRMYSAASQARYTPDDRTVLKVYAQYDRTDFSLYEGDERRLFALGEDNVYFNSTFRRRATDGWEWFGGVAYSHYSRQIGGAAVAGDHWREQQQEWHLKAKTGKRFLPTLRMEAGMEGFFRHYEDAYVLAPADVDSHNRISPTIGAGFLSAVYYPWESLKAELSCRTEYVSAGRTWNFSPRVALNYYRDHWMFSATAGRYTQLPENAWLVQQSRPVSEVCVQYNVGARYDCNGRLLKAECYYKDYSRLALAENDGAGVRQVTSHGYGYSKGFDLFFFDDVSLHNFEYYLSYTYNISRRKYREYAELTTPQYATRHNASLTLKYSVPRLRTIIGVTNRFSSGRPYHNAQLPGLMNDEVKPYNSLDLGLTFLPSKKVIVHASATNILGRRNEFGRVDGQPVWASDDHFFYVGVFITLGKKAAYDVSNF
;
A
#
# COMPACT_ATOMS: atom_id res chain seq x y z
N MET A 1 21.58 -21.43 20.39
CA MET A 1 20.76 -20.20 20.50
C MET A 1 19.27 -20.41 20.18
N ARG A 2 18.88 -21.28 19.21
CA ARG A 2 17.46 -21.58 18.88
C ARG A 2 16.57 -21.98 20.08
N ARG A 3 17.08 -22.71 21.08
CA ARG A 3 16.32 -23.11 22.27
C ARG A 3 16.00 -21.98 23.25
N LYS A 4 16.80 -20.90 23.28
CA LYS A 4 16.56 -19.77 24.21
C LYS A 4 15.43 -18.85 23.72
N ALA A 5 15.31 -18.60 22.42
CA ALA A 5 14.25 -17.76 21.86
C ALA A 5 12.85 -18.40 22.03
N ILE A 6 12.75 -19.72 21.82
CA ILE A 6 11.50 -20.47 22.03
C ILE A 6 11.12 -20.49 23.52
N LEU A 7 12.09 -20.61 24.42
CA LEU A 7 11.87 -20.57 25.87
C LEU A 7 11.39 -19.20 26.36
N TRP A 8 11.93 -18.09 25.79
CA TRP A 8 11.49 -16.73 26.14
C TRP A 8 10.08 -16.42 25.62
N MET A 9 9.71 -16.91 24.42
CA MET A 9 8.34 -16.81 23.90
C MET A 9 7.36 -17.63 24.75
N GLY A 10 7.77 -18.82 25.24
CA GLY A 10 7.01 -19.61 26.19
C GLY A 10 6.88 -18.95 27.57
N TYR A 11 7.91 -18.27 28.06
CA TYR A 11 7.89 -17.53 29.33
C TYR A 11 6.99 -16.30 29.28
N PHE A 12 7.00 -15.54 28.18
CA PHE A 12 6.09 -14.40 27.97
C PHE A 12 4.63 -14.85 27.83
N LEU A 13 4.37 -15.95 27.12
CA LEU A 13 3.04 -16.58 27.07
C LEU A 13 2.58 -17.10 28.43
N ALA A 14 3.49 -17.69 29.23
CA ALA A 14 3.19 -18.15 30.56
C ALA A 14 2.90 -17.01 31.54
N LEU A 15 3.65 -15.90 31.49
CA LEU A 15 3.39 -14.70 32.29
C LEU A 15 2.05 -14.02 31.94
N ALA A 16 1.67 -14.03 30.65
CA ALA A 16 0.35 -13.55 30.22
C ALA A 16 -0.79 -14.48 30.73
N CYS A 17 -0.54 -15.79 30.84
CA CYS A 17 -1.52 -16.74 31.38
C CYS A 17 -1.69 -16.66 32.90
N VAL A 18 -0.63 -16.32 33.65
CA VAL A 18 -0.70 -16.24 35.15
C VAL A 18 -1.49 -14.98 35.60
N ALA A 19 -1.54 -13.94 34.81
CA ALA A 19 -2.33 -12.72 35.12
C ALA A 19 -3.85 -12.90 34.95
N VAL A 20 -4.34 -14.04 34.45
CA VAL A 20 -5.76 -14.28 34.07
C VAL A 20 -6.53 -15.16 35.07
N GLY A 21 -5.92 -15.57 36.18
CA GLY A 21 -6.48 -16.53 37.15
C GLY A 21 -7.63 -16.08 38.03
N ARG A 22 -8.46 -15.05 37.66
CA ARG A 22 -9.75 -14.75 38.34
C ARG A 22 -10.61 -13.78 37.56
N ALA A 23 -11.46 -14.30 36.68
CA ALA A 23 -12.79 -13.68 36.37
C ALA A 23 -13.63 -14.64 35.52
N GLN A 24 -14.42 -15.46 36.20
CA GLN A 24 -15.57 -16.13 35.57
C GLN A 24 -16.70 -15.13 35.43
N THR A 25 -16.98 -14.72 34.21
CA THR A 25 -18.30 -14.22 33.79
C THR A 25 -18.55 -14.73 32.38
N THR A 26 -19.61 -15.50 32.25
CA THR A 26 -20.16 -16.01 30.99
C THR A 26 -20.55 -14.86 30.08
N VAL A 27 -19.79 -14.64 29.02
CA VAL A 27 -20.19 -13.75 27.92
C VAL A 27 -20.10 -14.55 26.64
N THR A 28 -21.24 -14.92 26.10
CA THR A 28 -21.44 -15.53 24.78
C THR A 28 -21.47 -14.48 23.68
N ASP A 29 -20.49 -13.60 23.62
CA ASP A 29 -20.30 -12.72 22.45
C ASP A 29 -19.26 -13.33 21.53
N THR A 30 -19.71 -13.81 20.39
CA THR A 30 -18.84 -14.34 19.33
C THR A 30 -18.05 -13.17 18.75
N ILE A 31 -16.77 -13.06 19.13
CA ILE A 31 -15.86 -12.04 18.58
C ILE A 31 -15.43 -12.51 17.20
N ARG A 32 -16.09 -11.99 16.16
CA ARG A 32 -15.64 -12.11 14.77
C ARG A 32 -14.90 -10.83 14.40
N LEU A 33 -13.59 -10.90 14.26
CA LEU A 33 -12.78 -9.85 13.63
C LEU A 33 -12.71 -10.17 12.13
N GLN A 34 -13.65 -9.65 11.36
CA GLN A 34 -13.77 -9.90 9.93
C GLN A 34 -12.77 -9.05 9.13
N LEU A 35 -12.20 -9.63 8.07
CA LEU A 35 -11.35 -8.91 7.11
C LEU A 35 -12.15 -7.91 6.29
N PHE A 36 -13.44 -8.19 6.04
CA PHE A 36 -14.34 -7.37 5.24
C PHE A 36 -15.52 -6.89 6.06
N THR A 37 -15.97 -5.66 5.85
CA THR A 37 -17.20 -5.15 6.47
C THR A 37 -18.44 -5.65 5.74
N ASP A 38 -19.46 -6.01 6.49
CA ASP A 38 -20.81 -5.72 6.05
C ASP A 38 -20.94 -4.20 5.94
N SER A 39 -21.40 -3.68 4.80
CA SER A 39 -21.62 -2.26 4.61
C SER A 39 -22.46 -1.74 5.78
N VAL A 40 -21.84 -1.03 6.71
CA VAL A 40 -22.59 -0.26 7.69
C VAL A 40 -23.25 0.85 6.90
N ASP A 41 -24.56 0.73 6.77
CA ASP A 41 -25.43 1.74 6.22
C ASP A 41 -25.35 2.96 7.15
N LEU A 42 -24.48 3.91 6.82
CA LEU A 42 -24.42 5.20 7.49
C LEU A 42 -25.59 6.01 6.97
N GLY A 43 -26.81 5.74 7.48
CA GLY A 43 -27.94 6.65 7.44
C GLY A 43 -28.20 7.38 6.12
N GLU A 44 -27.94 6.75 5.00
CA GLU A 44 -28.34 7.26 3.71
C GLU A 44 -29.83 7.00 3.58
N VAL A 45 -30.62 8.04 3.47
CA VAL A 45 -32.04 7.94 3.14
C VAL A 45 -32.13 7.10 1.86
N VAL A 46 -32.48 5.84 2.03
CA VAL A 46 -32.75 4.93 0.94
C VAL A 46 -33.99 5.46 0.24
N VAL A 47 -33.81 6.27 -0.78
CA VAL A 47 -34.84 6.42 -1.80
C VAL A 47 -34.98 5.03 -2.41
N LYS A 48 -36.09 4.34 -2.11
CA LYS A 48 -36.49 3.09 -2.75
C LYS A 48 -36.48 3.33 -4.27
N GLY A 49 -35.48 2.88 -4.93
CA GLY A 49 -35.33 3.02 -6.36
C GLY A 49 -33.83 3.07 -6.71
N HIS A 50 -33.30 1.95 -7.13
CA HIS A 50 -31.95 1.68 -7.58
C HIS A 50 -30.97 1.42 -6.41
N ARG A 51 -30.76 0.13 -6.14
CA ARG A 51 -29.51 -0.31 -5.54
C ARG A 51 -28.39 0.26 -6.41
N THR A 52 -27.77 1.34 -5.96
CA THR A 52 -26.45 1.70 -6.43
C THR A 52 -25.57 0.60 -5.86
N PRO A 53 -25.12 -0.36 -6.67
CA PRO A 53 -24.05 -1.20 -6.20
C PRO A 53 -22.93 -0.20 -5.98
N ALA A 54 -22.49 -0.05 -4.75
CA ALA A 54 -21.32 0.73 -4.49
C ALA A 54 -20.27 0.25 -5.49
N ALA A 55 -19.70 1.16 -6.26
CA ALA A 55 -18.66 0.84 -7.24
C ALA A 55 -17.48 0.13 -6.56
N ASN A 56 -17.48 0.12 -5.25
CA ASN A 56 -16.56 -0.52 -4.34
C ASN A 56 -17.25 -1.74 -3.75
N SER A 57 -16.97 -2.83 -4.32
CA SER A 57 -17.40 -4.13 -3.85
C SER A 57 -16.79 -4.47 -2.49
N ARG A 58 -17.53 -5.15 -1.62
CA ARG A 58 -17.14 -5.59 -0.26
C ARG A 58 -15.70 -6.12 -0.13
N TRP A 59 -15.16 -6.74 -1.14
CA TRP A 59 -13.84 -7.35 -1.11
C TRP A 59 -12.68 -6.33 -1.23
N ASN A 60 -12.97 -5.08 -1.58
CA ASN A 60 -11.99 -4.01 -1.63
C ASN A 60 -11.99 -3.17 -0.32
N ASP A 61 -13.04 -3.25 0.49
CA ASP A 61 -13.16 -2.52 1.75
C ASP A 61 -12.62 -3.36 2.91
N LEU A 62 -11.29 -3.40 3.02
CA LEU A 62 -10.60 -4.12 4.09
C LEU A 62 -10.74 -3.35 5.41
N GLN A 63 -11.14 -4.06 6.46
CA GLN A 63 -11.10 -3.48 7.80
C GLN A 63 -9.69 -3.43 8.37
N PRO A 64 -9.30 -2.35 9.06
CA PRO A 64 -8.00 -2.24 9.71
C PRO A 64 -7.66 -3.43 10.62
N VAL A 65 -8.60 -3.88 11.42
CA VAL A 65 -8.40 -5.01 12.33
C VAL A 65 -8.20 -6.32 11.57
N GLY A 66 -8.94 -6.52 10.47
CA GLY A 66 -8.76 -7.67 9.59
C GLY A 66 -7.35 -7.74 9.00
N LEU A 67 -6.79 -6.60 8.62
CA LEU A 67 -5.44 -6.50 8.06
C LEU A 67 -4.35 -6.81 9.09
N VAL A 68 -4.44 -6.27 10.29
CA VAL A 68 -3.40 -6.51 11.31
C VAL A 68 -3.40 -7.94 11.84
N THR A 69 -4.51 -8.67 11.70
CA THR A 69 -4.61 -10.10 12.08
C THR A 69 -4.13 -11.06 10.98
N VAL A 70 -3.75 -10.56 9.80
CA VAL A 70 -3.07 -11.37 8.78
C VAL A 70 -1.72 -11.83 9.30
N GLY A 71 -1.45 -13.12 9.25
CA GLY A 71 -0.18 -13.69 9.69
C GLY A 71 1.00 -13.02 8.98
N GLY A 72 2.00 -12.58 9.73
CA GLY A 72 3.20 -11.92 9.21
C GLY A 72 3.03 -10.50 8.67
N ALA A 73 1.83 -9.91 8.68
CA ALA A 73 1.65 -8.50 8.31
C ALA A 73 2.25 -7.55 9.35
N ASN A 74 2.28 -7.96 10.64
CA ASN A 74 2.86 -7.19 11.75
C ASN A 74 2.26 -5.78 11.89
N GLY A 75 0.96 -5.64 11.57
CA GLY A 75 0.27 -4.34 11.58
C GLY A 75 0.54 -3.45 10.36
N ASP A 76 1.36 -3.88 9.43
CA ASP A 76 1.69 -3.12 8.22
C ASP A 76 0.62 -3.26 7.14
N LEU A 77 0.13 -2.11 6.65
CA LEU A 77 -0.90 -2.01 5.63
C LEU A 77 -0.50 -2.68 4.32
N TYR A 78 0.64 -2.30 3.77
CA TYR A 78 1.06 -2.77 2.45
C TYR A 78 1.41 -4.24 2.45
N LYS A 79 2.04 -4.72 3.54
CA LYS A 79 2.36 -6.14 3.69
C LYS A 79 1.11 -7.01 3.78
N ALA A 80 0.04 -6.53 4.41
CA ALA A 80 -1.26 -7.19 4.39
C ALA A 80 -1.90 -7.17 2.99
N LEU A 81 -1.81 -6.04 2.26
CA LEU A 81 -2.31 -5.93 0.89
C LEU A 81 -1.59 -6.87 -0.10
N GLN A 82 -0.34 -7.24 0.16
CA GLN A 82 0.41 -8.22 -0.64
C GLN A 82 -0.18 -9.64 -0.61
N THR A 83 -1.19 -9.91 0.20
CA THR A 83 -1.94 -11.17 0.21
C THR A 83 -3.16 -11.16 -0.74
N LEU A 84 -3.46 -10.02 -1.37
CA LEU A 84 -4.61 -9.85 -2.26
C LEU A 84 -4.27 -10.26 -3.71
N PRO A 85 -5.31 -10.60 -4.52
CA PRO A 85 -5.11 -10.94 -5.92
C PRO A 85 -4.55 -9.76 -6.72
N GLY A 86 -3.73 -10.04 -7.72
CA GLY A 86 -3.05 -9.05 -8.55
C GLY A 86 -1.81 -8.44 -7.92
N THR A 87 -1.56 -8.65 -6.62
CA THR A 87 -0.37 -8.14 -5.94
C THR A 87 0.81 -9.12 -6.04
N GLN A 88 2.01 -8.57 -5.95
CA GLN A 88 3.25 -9.34 -5.98
C GLN A 88 4.15 -8.92 -4.82
N VAL A 89 4.94 -9.86 -4.32
CA VAL A 89 5.93 -9.63 -3.29
C VAL A 89 7.28 -9.32 -3.95
N GLU A 90 7.91 -8.21 -3.61
CA GLU A 90 9.27 -7.88 -4.04
C GLU A 90 10.25 -8.08 -2.88
N GLY A 91 10.76 -9.28 -2.74
CA GLY A 91 11.64 -9.63 -1.64
C GLY A 91 10.96 -9.42 -0.29
N GLU A 92 11.67 -8.82 0.63
CA GLU A 92 11.13 -8.35 1.89
C GLU A 92 10.50 -6.95 1.78
N SER A 93 10.64 -6.29 0.62
CA SER A 93 10.05 -4.98 0.39
C SER A 93 8.54 -5.01 0.65
N GLY A 94 8.06 -4.13 1.48
CA GLY A 94 6.63 -3.91 1.71
C GLY A 94 5.96 -3.13 0.58
N ARG A 95 6.69 -2.75 -0.46
CA ARG A 95 6.16 -1.98 -1.58
C ARG A 95 5.14 -2.79 -2.37
N LEU A 96 4.11 -2.13 -2.86
CA LEU A 96 2.99 -2.77 -3.54
C LEU A 96 3.20 -2.78 -5.05
N LEU A 97 3.48 -3.96 -5.60
CA LEU A 97 3.56 -4.20 -7.03
C LEU A 97 2.26 -4.85 -7.49
N VAL A 98 1.68 -4.38 -8.60
CA VAL A 98 0.37 -4.82 -9.06
C VAL A 98 0.42 -5.20 -10.54
N ARG A 99 0.01 -6.45 -10.85
CA ARG A 99 -0.18 -6.93 -12.23
C ARG A 99 1.01 -6.65 -13.15
N GLY A 100 2.21 -7.02 -12.68
CA GLY A 100 3.45 -6.84 -13.43
C GLY A 100 3.91 -5.39 -13.61
N GLY A 101 3.31 -4.46 -12.87
CA GLY A 101 3.79 -3.09 -12.74
C GLY A 101 4.79 -2.93 -11.60
N SER A 102 5.68 -1.96 -11.70
CA SER A 102 6.58 -1.58 -10.61
C SER A 102 5.82 -0.92 -9.46
N SER A 103 6.46 -0.81 -8.30
CA SER A 103 5.85 -0.12 -7.15
C SER A 103 5.58 1.37 -7.43
N TYR A 104 6.34 2.00 -8.31
CA TYR A 104 6.15 3.38 -8.73
C TYR A 104 4.86 3.58 -9.54
N GLU A 105 4.37 2.54 -10.24
CA GLU A 105 3.12 2.57 -11.01
C GLU A 105 1.86 2.47 -10.14
N THR A 106 2.02 2.21 -8.83
CA THR A 106 0.93 2.13 -7.85
C THR A 106 0.95 3.37 -6.96
N GLN A 107 -0.10 4.17 -7.02
CA GLN A 107 -0.17 5.45 -6.31
C GLN A 107 -1.09 5.38 -5.09
N THR A 108 -0.73 6.08 -4.03
CA THR A 108 -1.50 6.16 -2.78
C THR A 108 -2.14 7.54 -2.63
N TYR A 109 -3.41 7.56 -2.24
CA TYR A 109 -4.17 8.77 -1.96
C TYR A 109 -4.80 8.68 -0.57
N ILE A 110 -4.74 9.76 0.20
CA ILE A 110 -5.44 9.88 1.50
C ILE A 110 -6.52 10.94 1.37
N ASP A 111 -7.78 10.55 1.63
CA ASP A 111 -8.96 11.41 1.47
C ASP A 111 -9.04 12.09 0.09
N GLY A 112 -8.63 11.38 -0.98
CA GLY A 112 -8.63 11.88 -2.35
C GLY A 112 -7.40 12.70 -2.74
N MET A 113 -6.45 12.95 -1.83
CA MET A 113 -5.23 13.74 -2.04
C MET A 113 -4.01 12.83 -2.16
N HIS A 114 -3.14 13.12 -3.13
CA HIS A 114 -1.96 12.31 -3.45
C HIS A 114 -0.93 12.33 -2.31
N VAL A 115 -0.24 11.20 -2.14
CA VAL A 115 0.86 11.00 -1.20
C VAL A 115 2.13 10.69 -1.98
N LEU A 116 3.10 11.59 -1.92
CA LEU A 116 4.33 11.46 -2.70
C LEU A 116 5.17 10.23 -2.34
N ASN A 117 5.36 9.95 -1.05
CA ASN A 117 6.10 8.80 -0.55
C ASN A 117 5.37 8.13 0.62
N PRO A 118 4.63 7.05 0.37
CA PRO A 118 3.84 6.37 1.40
C PRO A 118 4.63 5.32 2.20
N TYR A 119 5.90 5.07 1.85
CA TYR A 119 6.74 4.04 2.45
C TYR A 119 7.85 4.64 3.32
N THR A 120 8.31 3.87 4.30
CA THR A 120 9.56 4.15 5.01
C THR A 120 10.74 3.79 4.11
N SER A 121 11.84 4.53 4.24
CA SER A 121 13.09 4.15 3.58
C SER A 121 13.75 2.96 4.25
N VAL A 122 14.49 2.21 3.46
CA VAL A 122 15.16 0.99 3.85
C VAL A 122 16.49 0.86 3.10
N SER A 123 17.42 0.12 3.66
CA SER A 123 18.57 -0.41 2.92
C SER A 123 18.13 -1.59 2.05
N LEU A 124 19.03 -2.05 1.19
CA LEU A 124 18.81 -3.27 0.42
C LEU A 124 18.37 -4.43 1.33
N ASN A 125 17.31 -5.13 0.93
CA ASN A 125 16.74 -6.30 1.63
C ASN A 125 16.21 -6.06 3.04
N THR A 126 15.97 -4.83 3.43
CA THR A 126 15.20 -4.53 4.65
C THR A 126 13.75 -4.21 4.30
N PRO A 127 12.77 -4.62 5.14
CA PRO A 127 11.36 -4.42 4.82
C PRO A 127 10.97 -2.93 4.85
N ALA A 128 10.55 -2.37 3.70
CA ALA A 128 9.80 -1.14 3.68
C ALA A 128 8.44 -1.35 4.36
N ARG A 129 7.95 -0.35 5.06
CA ARG A 129 6.67 -0.39 5.77
C ARG A 129 5.84 0.84 5.45
N SER A 130 4.56 0.76 5.75
CA SER A 130 3.68 1.92 5.71
C SER A 130 4.15 2.98 6.71
N ARG A 131 4.17 4.23 6.29
CA ARG A 131 4.32 5.39 7.18
C ARG A 131 3.05 5.66 7.97
N TYR A 132 1.90 5.23 7.48
CA TYR A 132 0.59 5.54 8.01
C TYR A 132 0.05 4.41 8.86
N SER A 133 -0.54 4.76 10.01
CA SER A 133 -1.24 3.79 10.84
C SER A 133 -2.46 3.23 10.10
N THR A 134 -2.54 1.90 10.01
CA THR A 134 -3.68 1.20 9.40
C THR A 134 -5.01 1.58 10.04
N PHE A 135 -5.01 1.88 11.33
CA PHE A 135 -6.22 2.19 12.12
C PHE A 135 -6.78 3.59 11.90
N MET A 136 -6.03 4.47 11.24
CA MET A 136 -6.48 5.79 10.85
C MET A 136 -7.61 5.74 9.82
N PHE A 137 -7.64 4.68 9.01
CA PHE A 137 -8.56 4.54 7.89
C PHE A 137 -9.86 3.84 8.30
N ARG A 138 -10.97 4.22 7.65
CA ARG A 138 -12.27 3.53 7.80
C ARG A 138 -12.44 2.42 6.77
N GLY A 139 -11.81 2.55 5.61
CA GLY A 139 -11.85 1.61 4.51
C GLY A 139 -10.54 1.67 3.73
N ILE A 140 -10.11 0.54 3.22
CA ILE A 140 -8.90 0.37 2.45
C ILE A 140 -9.29 -0.36 1.17
N ASN A 141 -9.17 0.33 0.06
CA ASN A 141 -9.57 -0.17 -1.25
C ASN A 141 -8.35 -0.21 -2.19
N LEU A 142 -8.13 -1.30 -2.88
CA LEU A 142 -7.10 -1.43 -3.90
C LEU A 142 -7.74 -1.54 -5.29
N ALA A 143 -7.65 -0.46 -6.08
CA ALA A 143 -8.13 -0.43 -7.46
C ALA A 143 -7.04 -0.98 -8.39
N SER A 144 -7.02 -2.31 -8.61
CA SER A 144 -6.05 -3.00 -9.46
C SER A 144 -6.47 -3.12 -10.93
N GLY A 145 -7.74 -2.94 -11.26
CA GLY A 145 -8.32 -3.09 -12.59
C GLY A 145 -8.51 -1.78 -13.35
N GLY A 146 -7.65 -0.79 -13.13
CA GLY A 146 -7.73 0.55 -13.69
C GLY A 146 -8.11 1.59 -12.63
N ALA A 147 -7.34 2.66 -12.58
CA ALA A 147 -7.58 3.75 -11.65
C ALA A 147 -8.93 4.43 -11.94
N PRO A 148 -9.77 4.75 -10.93
CA PRO A 148 -10.89 5.67 -11.12
C PRO A 148 -10.43 6.98 -11.74
N LEU A 149 -11.33 7.65 -12.49
CA LEU A 149 -11.00 8.84 -13.28
C LEU A 149 -10.36 9.97 -12.50
N GLU A 150 -10.80 10.15 -11.28
CA GLU A 150 -10.35 11.20 -10.37
C GLU A 150 -8.90 11.04 -9.87
N TYR A 151 -8.24 9.92 -10.17
CA TYR A 151 -6.86 9.64 -9.79
C TYR A 151 -5.98 9.58 -11.04
N GLY A 152 -4.99 10.47 -11.09
CA GLY A 152 -3.97 10.53 -12.14
C GLY A 152 -2.69 9.80 -11.76
N GLU A 153 -1.67 9.92 -12.61
CA GLU A 153 -0.29 9.50 -12.34
C GLU A 153 -0.12 8.03 -11.90
N ALA A 154 -1.00 7.10 -12.37
CA ALA A 154 -0.97 5.69 -11.99
C ALA A 154 -1.15 4.78 -13.21
N LEU A 155 -0.11 3.97 -13.54
CA LEU A 155 -0.15 3.02 -14.66
C LEU A 155 -0.62 1.61 -14.24
N SER A 156 -0.61 1.27 -12.94
CA SER A 156 -0.97 -0.07 -12.47
C SER A 156 -2.17 -0.08 -11.54
N ALA A 157 -2.07 0.60 -10.41
CA ALA A 157 -3.11 0.59 -9.41
C ALA A 157 -3.18 1.90 -8.63
N VAL A 158 -4.30 2.11 -7.97
CA VAL A 158 -4.48 3.19 -6.99
C VAL A 158 -4.94 2.59 -5.68
N LEU A 159 -4.35 3.08 -4.59
CA LEU A 159 -4.74 2.78 -3.22
C LEU A 159 -5.38 4.03 -2.59
N PRO A 160 -6.69 4.24 -2.75
CA PRO A 160 -7.40 5.26 -2.00
C PRO A 160 -7.62 4.81 -0.56
N LEU A 161 -7.12 5.61 0.36
CA LEU A 161 -7.25 5.44 1.80
C LEU A 161 -8.18 6.54 2.33
N GLU A 162 -9.28 6.16 2.95
CA GLU A 162 -10.21 7.12 3.52
C GLU A 162 -10.08 7.14 5.04
N THR A 163 -9.78 8.31 5.60
CA THR A 163 -9.80 8.50 7.05
C THR A 163 -11.24 8.55 7.58
N LYS A 164 -11.43 8.28 8.87
CA LYS A 164 -12.75 8.35 9.51
C LYS A 164 -13.32 9.77 9.42
N ASP A 165 -14.58 9.92 9.06
CA ASP A 165 -15.25 11.24 8.98
C ASP A 165 -15.51 11.84 10.35
N HIS A 166 -15.72 11.00 11.36
CA HIS A 166 -15.96 11.40 12.74
C HIS A 166 -15.51 10.30 13.70
N SER A 167 -15.00 10.68 14.86
CA SER A 167 -14.75 9.76 15.97
C SER A 167 -15.62 10.18 17.16
N PRO A 168 -16.73 9.45 17.44
CA PRO A 168 -17.68 9.86 18.48
C PRO A 168 -17.19 9.58 19.90
N VAL A 169 -16.04 8.94 20.05
CA VAL A 169 -15.52 8.45 21.33
C VAL A 169 -14.23 9.16 21.69
N THR A 170 -14.21 9.78 22.88
CA THR A 170 -12.97 10.25 23.50
C THR A 170 -12.22 9.04 24.05
N LYS A 171 -10.98 8.85 23.62
CA LYS A 171 -10.13 7.71 24.00
C LYS A 171 -8.66 8.11 24.09
N LEU A 172 -7.90 7.33 24.85
CA LEU A 172 -6.45 7.36 24.92
C LEU A 172 -5.93 5.96 24.60
N GLY A 173 -4.96 5.83 23.71
CA GLY A 173 -4.33 4.58 23.35
C GLY A 173 -2.83 4.62 23.67
N MET A 174 -2.30 3.48 24.09
CA MET A 174 -0.86 3.27 24.29
C MET A 174 -0.48 1.90 23.76
N ASN A 175 0.71 1.80 23.19
CA ASN A 175 1.26 0.52 22.77
C ASN A 175 2.75 0.41 23.15
N ALA A 176 3.17 -0.82 23.39
CA ALA A 176 4.57 -1.18 23.57
C ALA A 176 4.84 -2.51 22.90
N SER A 177 5.98 -2.61 22.22
CA SER A 177 6.39 -3.81 21.49
C SER A 177 7.90 -4.02 21.55
N VAL A 178 8.37 -5.14 21.05
CA VAL A 178 9.81 -5.43 20.91
C VAL A 178 10.52 -4.51 19.91
N VAL A 179 9.77 -3.76 19.11
CA VAL A 179 10.32 -2.85 18.08
C VAL A 179 10.05 -1.37 18.38
N GLY A 180 9.33 -1.06 19.46
CA GLY A 180 9.04 0.35 19.79
C GLY A 180 7.85 0.56 20.71
N THR A 181 7.49 1.81 20.90
CA THR A 181 6.37 2.23 21.72
C THR A 181 5.64 3.41 21.09
N GLY A 182 4.38 3.56 21.41
CA GLY A 182 3.58 4.68 20.93
C GLY A 182 2.42 5.01 21.84
N GLY A 183 1.81 6.14 21.58
CA GLY A 183 0.63 6.57 22.29
C GLY A 183 -0.03 7.74 21.60
N GLY A 184 -1.32 7.85 21.80
CA GLY A 184 -2.09 8.92 21.21
C GLY A 184 -3.50 8.92 21.76
N GLY A 185 -4.29 9.85 21.30
CA GLY A 185 -5.67 9.92 21.75
C GLY A 185 -6.55 10.77 20.87
N THR A 186 -7.84 10.59 21.08
CA THR A 186 -8.88 11.34 20.41
C THR A 186 -9.73 12.06 21.43
N ARG A 187 -9.92 13.35 21.24
CA ARG A 187 -10.93 14.15 21.94
C ARG A 187 -12.12 14.34 21.01
N ALA A 188 -13.23 13.73 21.37
CA ALA A 188 -14.51 13.92 20.67
C ALA A 188 -15.28 15.10 21.25
N PHE A 189 -15.98 15.84 20.40
CA PHE A 189 -16.92 16.90 20.73
C PHE A 189 -18.16 16.80 19.83
N ALA A 190 -19.19 17.59 20.08
CA ALA A 190 -20.51 17.42 19.46
C ALA A 190 -20.49 17.38 17.91
N LYS A 191 -19.62 18.17 17.27
CA LYS A 191 -19.56 18.31 15.81
C LYS A 191 -18.21 17.90 15.23
N GLY A 192 -17.43 17.12 15.96
CA GLY A 192 -16.13 16.71 15.43
C GLY A 192 -15.21 16.04 16.44
N SER A 193 -13.96 15.85 16.04
CA SER A 193 -12.93 15.26 16.88
C SER A 193 -11.53 15.74 16.47
N VAL A 194 -10.63 15.75 17.43
CA VAL A 194 -9.19 15.96 17.21
C VAL A 194 -8.45 14.76 17.75
N SER A 195 -7.51 14.25 16.99
CA SER A 195 -6.67 13.11 17.34
C SER A 195 -5.19 13.48 17.21
N VAL A 196 -4.37 12.91 18.08
CA VAL A 196 -2.89 12.99 18.01
C VAL A 196 -2.34 11.59 18.23
N ASP A 197 -1.29 11.23 17.50
CA ASP A 197 -0.57 9.97 17.63
C ASP A 197 0.94 10.21 17.56
N LEU A 198 1.67 9.59 18.49
CA LEU A 198 3.11 9.66 18.59
C LEU A 198 3.66 8.24 18.64
N ASN A 199 4.59 7.91 17.77
CA ASN A 199 5.22 6.60 17.73
C ASN A 199 6.74 6.73 17.68
N TYR A 200 7.41 5.87 18.43
CA TYR A 200 8.86 5.70 18.42
C TYR A 200 9.18 4.24 18.14
N GLN A 201 9.96 3.99 17.12
CA GLN A 201 10.49 2.67 16.80
C GLN A 201 12.00 2.65 17.01
N ASN A 202 12.51 1.54 17.57
CA ASN A 202 13.93 1.33 17.78
C ASN A 202 14.22 -0.18 17.83
N LEU A 203 15.06 -0.64 16.92
CA LEU A 203 15.40 -2.05 16.82
C LEU A 203 16.48 -2.51 17.80
N SER A 204 17.08 -1.62 18.64
CA SER A 204 18.14 -2.00 19.59
C SER A 204 17.71 -3.11 20.55
N LEU A 205 16.46 -3.07 21.05
CA LEU A 205 15.93 -4.11 21.93
C LEU A 205 15.73 -5.42 21.16
N TYR A 206 15.18 -5.31 19.95
CA TYR A 206 14.98 -6.45 19.07
C TYR A 206 16.31 -7.17 18.77
N ASP A 207 17.33 -6.45 18.36
CA ASP A 207 18.64 -7.02 17.98
C ASP A 207 19.39 -7.62 19.19
N ARG A 208 19.12 -7.17 20.42
CA ARG A 208 19.65 -7.82 21.66
C ARG A 208 18.98 -9.15 21.95
N ILE A 209 17.67 -9.29 21.63
CA ILE A 209 16.89 -10.50 21.92
C ILE A 209 17.04 -11.51 20.78
N PHE A 210 16.97 -11.02 19.54
CA PHE A 210 16.99 -11.81 18.32
C PHE A 210 18.21 -11.37 17.50
N SER A 211 19.36 -12.03 17.70
CA SER A 211 20.55 -11.75 16.89
C SER A 211 20.28 -12.08 15.42
N GLY A 212 20.14 -11.04 14.60
CA GLY A 212 19.94 -11.14 13.15
C GLY A 212 21.26 -11.10 12.37
N ARG A 213 21.15 -11.04 11.04
CA ARG A 213 22.31 -10.90 10.13
C ARG A 213 22.71 -9.44 9.92
N ARG A 214 21.96 -8.52 10.47
CA ARG A 214 22.21 -7.08 10.34
C ARG A 214 23.32 -6.65 11.27
N ASP A 215 24.37 -6.07 10.70
CA ASP A 215 25.50 -5.53 11.44
C ASP A 215 25.31 -4.00 11.58
N PHE A 216 24.44 -3.60 12.52
CA PHE A 216 24.18 -2.19 12.77
C PHE A 216 25.34 -1.52 13.50
N GLU A 217 25.83 -0.43 12.94
CA GLU A 217 26.62 0.58 13.68
C GLU A 217 25.67 1.45 14.51
N LYS A 218 24.58 1.93 13.88
CA LYS A 218 23.49 2.67 14.52
C LYS A 218 22.17 1.95 14.23
N PRO A 219 21.50 1.35 15.22
CA PRO A 219 20.24 0.66 15.03
C PRO A 219 19.17 1.55 14.42
N TYR A 220 18.27 0.95 13.65
CA TYR A 220 17.13 1.63 13.06
C TYR A 220 16.32 2.36 14.13
N ARG A 221 16.04 3.65 13.88
CA ARG A 221 15.19 4.50 14.69
C ARG A 221 14.22 5.25 13.80
N MET A 222 12.97 5.35 14.26
CA MET A 222 11.95 6.15 13.60
C MET A 222 11.12 6.90 14.63
N TYR A 223 10.94 8.17 14.40
CA TYR A 223 10.02 9.05 15.14
C TYR A 223 8.87 9.39 14.21
N SER A 224 7.64 9.22 14.67
CA SER A 224 6.45 9.58 13.92
C SER A 224 5.49 10.39 14.79
N ALA A 225 5.01 11.49 14.26
CA ALA A 225 3.99 12.33 14.89
C ALA A 225 2.89 12.62 13.88
N ALA A 226 1.66 12.27 14.21
CA ALA A 226 0.51 12.51 13.36
C ALA A 226 -0.60 13.22 14.11
N SER A 227 -1.35 14.06 13.41
CA SER A 227 -2.54 14.74 13.95
C SER A 227 -3.66 14.75 12.92
N GLN A 228 -4.89 14.64 13.41
CA GLN A 228 -6.06 14.72 12.56
C GLN A 228 -7.17 15.53 13.25
N ALA A 229 -7.73 16.50 12.54
CA ALA A 229 -8.94 17.21 12.92
C ALA A 229 -10.08 16.89 11.96
N ARG A 230 -11.27 16.68 12.49
CA ARG A 230 -12.50 16.36 11.76
C ARG A 230 -13.60 17.24 12.28
N TYR A 231 -14.32 17.90 11.39
CA TYR A 231 -15.41 18.79 11.75
C TYR A 231 -16.61 18.58 10.81
N THR A 232 -17.74 18.27 11.39
CA THR A 232 -19.02 18.05 10.71
C THR A 232 -20.03 19.06 11.23
N PRO A 233 -20.04 20.31 10.67
CA PRO A 233 -20.93 21.38 11.14
C PRO A 233 -22.41 21.01 11.01
N ASP A 234 -22.74 20.23 10.00
CA ASP A 234 -24.03 19.66 9.70
C ASP A 234 -23.88 18.24 9.08
N ASP A 235 -24.98 17.51 8.87
CA ASP A 235 -24.99 16.14 8.34
C ASP A 235 -24.54 16.03 6.87
N ARG A 236 -24.31 17.15 6.21
CA ARG A 236 -23.97 17.23 4.78
C ARG A 236 -22.57 17.71 4.51
N THR A 237 -21.90 18.28 5.51
CA THR A 237 -20.59 18.91 5.37
C THR A 237 -19.55 18.21 6.23
N VAL A 238 -18.44 17.83 5.64
CA VAL A 238 -17.29 17.22 6.31
C VAL A 238 -16.03 18.00 5.95
N LEU A 239 -15.33 18.47 6.97
CA LEU A 239 -14.02 19.08 6.89
C LEU A 239 -13.01 18.17 7.59
N LYS A 240 -11.90 17.88 6.94
CA LYS A 240 -10.80 17.09 7.51
C LYS A 240 -9.50 17.82 7.32
N VAL A 241 -8.64 17.72 8.31
CA VAL A 241 -7.24 18.13 8.24
C VAL A 241 -6.40 17.00 8.79
N TYR A 242 -5.37 16.62 8.09
CA TYR A 242 -4.40 15.61 8.51
C TYR A 242 -2.98 16.14 8.31
N ALA A 243 -2.13 15.90 9.28
CA ALA A 243 -0.70 16.21 9.20
C ALA A 243 0.12 15.09 9.84
N GLN A 244 1.24 14.75 9.21
CA GLN A 244 2.19 13.78 9.71
C GLN A 244 3.63 14.21 9.44
N TYR A 245 4.50 13.97 10.40
CA TYR A 245 5.95 14.08 10.30
C TYR A 245 6.58 12.76 10.71
N ASP A 246 7.52 12.27 9.91
CA ASP A 246 8.31 11.10 10.21
C ASP A 246 9.79 11.40 9.99
N ARG A 247 10.62 10.92 10.92
CA ARG A 247 12.08 10.94 10.79
C ARG A 247 12.62 9.55 11.03
N THR A 248 13.43 9.06 10.09
CA THR A 248 14.12 7.77 10.17
C THR A 248 15.62 7.98 10.11
N ASP A 249 16.38 7.28 10.96
CA ASP A 249 17.82 7.23 10.88
C ASP A 249 18.37 5.86 11.29
N PHE A 250 19.39 5.39 10.57
CA PHE A 250 20.16 4.19 10.92
C PHE A 250 21.46 4.12 10.13
N SER A 251 22.42 3.29 10.59
CA SER A 251 23.58 2.89 9.80
C SER A 251 23.93 1.42 10.05
N LEU A 252 24.42 0.76 9.02
CA LEU A 252 24.81 -0.65 9.09
C LEU A 252 25.98 -0.93 8.13
N TYR A 253 26.72 -1.99 8.45
CA TYR A 253 27.77 -2.49 7.55
C TYR A 253 27.20 -3.45 6.53
N GLU A 254 27.51 -3.22 5.25
CA GLU A 254 27.07 -4.03 4.12
C GLU A 254 28.26 -4.65 3.37
N GLY A 255 28.05 -5.86 2.84
CA GLY A 255 29.02 -6.62 2.06
C GLY A 255 30.22 -7.13 2.86
N ASP A 256 31.06 -7.92 2.20
CA ASP A 256 32.26 -8.53 2.81
C ASP A 256 33.31 -7.48 3.20
N GLU A 257 33.36 -6.37 2.46
CA GLU A 257 34.25 -5.23 2.73
C GLU A 257 33.78 -4.33 3.88
N ARG A 258 32.63 -4.66 4.53
CA ARG A 258 32.03 -3.89 5.63
C ARG A 258 31.84 -2.41 5.27
N ARG A 259 31.32 -2.11 4.10
CA ARG A 259 30.97 -0.76 3.69
C ARG A 259 29.92 -0.19 4.63
N LEU A 260 30.19 0.98 5.22
CA LEU A 260 29.23 1.66 6.09
C LEU A 260 28.16 2.33 5.22
N PHE A 261 26.95 1.77 5.24
CA PHE A 261 25.75 2.40 4.70
C PHE A 261 25.06 3.19 5.82
N ALA A 262 24.82 4.48 5.61
CA ALA A 262 24.14 5.35 6.56
C ALA A 262 22.97 6.06 5.88
N LEU A 263 21.79 6.06 6.51
CA LEU A 263 20.58 6.70 5.98
C LEU A 263 19.94 7.61 7.03
N GLY A 264 19.63 8.83 6.60
CA GLY A 264 18.76 9.78 7.30
C GLY A 264 17.64 10.24 6.39
N GLU A 265 16.40 10.25 6.88
CA GLU A 265 15.21 10.60 6.11
C GLU A 265 14.24 11.42 6.94
N ASP A 266 13.72 12.48 6.34
CA ASP A 266 12.63 13.30 6.88
C ASP A 266 11.46 13.33 5.90
N ASN A 267 10.25 13.13 6.40
CA ASN A 267 9.01 13.17 5.63
C ASN A 267 7.98 14.05 6.31
N VAL A 268 7.34 14.92 5.55
CA VAL A 268 6.17 15.70 5.96
C VAL A 268 5.03 15.42 4.99
N TYR A 269 3.85 15.17 5.51
CA TYR A 269 2.62 15.13 4.73
C TYR A 269 1.54 15.93 5.43
N PHE A 270 0.84 16.75 4.66
CA PHE A 270 -0.30 17.51 5.10
C PHE A 270 -1.42 17.41 4.08
N ASN A 271 -2.66 17.25 4.51
CA ASN A 271 -3.81 17.50 3.65
C ASN A 271 -4.94 18.20 4.41
N SER A 272 -5.75 18.93 3.66
CA SER A 272 -7.02 19.49 4.11
C SER A 272 -8.07 19.26 3.04
N THR A 273 -9.21 18.70 3.42
CA THR A 273 -10.29 18.35 2.49
C THR A 273 -11.64 18.86 2.98
N PHE A 274 -12.45 19.25 2.04
CA PHE A 274 -13.83 19.70 2.22
C PHE A 274 -14.75 18.85 1.35
N ARG A 275 -15.84 18.32 1.92
CA ARG A 275 -16.89 17.62 1.18
C ARG A 275 -18.24 18.15 1.63
N ARG A 276 -19.12 18.45 0.66
CA ARG A 276 -20.48 18.88 0.93
C ARG A 276 -21.47 18.26 -0.04
N ARG A 277 -22.59 17.77 0.50
CA ARG A 277 -23.76 17.35 -0.27
C ARG A 277 -24.84 18.44 -0.13
N ALA A 278 -25.16 19.13 -1.23
CA ALA A 278 -26.18 20.15 -1.24
C ALA A 278 -27.61 19.52 -1.29
N THR A 279 -28.62 20.29 -0.88
CA THR A 279 -30.02 19.86 -0.85
C THR A 279 -30.60 19.55 -2.22
N ASP A 280 -30.07 20.17 -3.27
CA ASP A 280 -30.45 20.01 -4.67
C ASP A 280 -29.71 18.87 -5.38
N GLY A 281 -28.98 18.02 -4.62
CA GLY A 281 -28.28 16.84 -5.08
C GLY A 281 -26.88 17.06 -5.66
N TRP A 282 -26.35 18.28 -5.59
CA TRP A 282 -24.94 18.53 -5.90
C TRP A 282 -24.02 18.02 -4.80
N GLU A 283 -22.95 17.36 -5.21
CA GLU A 283 -21.84 16.94 -4.35
C GLU A 283 -20.61 17.77 -4.70
N TRP A 284 -19.99 18.38 -3.71
CA TRP A 284 -18.80 19.20 -3.86
C TRP A 284 -17.66 18.59 -3.05
N PHE A 285 -16.47 18.56 -3.66
CA PHE A 285 -15.23 18.18 -3.01
C PHE A 285 -14.16 19.22 -3.37
N GLY A 286 -13.36 19.60 -2.38
CA GLY A 286 -12.16 20.41 -2.56
C GLY A 286 -11.08 19.92 -1.62
N GLY A 287 -9.83 19.96 -2.08
CA GLY A 287 -8.70 19.51 -1.27
C GLY A 287 -7.40 20.18 -1.66
N VAL A 288 -6.51 20.31 -0.68
CA VAL A 288 -5.12 20.70 -0.82
C VAL A 288 -4.25 19.72 -0.04
N ALA A 289 -3.14 19.30 -0.63
CA ALA A 289 -2.12 18.52 0.08
C ALA A 289 -0.73 19.09 -0.20
N TYR A 290 0.17 18.86 0.76
CA TYR A 290 1.58 19.13 0.66
C TYR A 290 2.37 17.91 1.12
N SER A 291 3.35 17.50 0.33
CA SER A 291 4.32 16.47 0.66
C SER A 291 5.73 17.05 0.58
N HIS A 292 6.56 16.73 1.56
CA HIS A 292 8.00 16.97 1.53
C HIS A 292 8.73 15.70 1.95
N TYR A 293 9.73 15.34 1.17
CA TYR A 293 10.59 14.20 1.40
C TYR A 293 12.05 14.64 1.23
N SER A 294 12.88 14.30 2.19
CA SER A 294 14.33 14.54 2.14
C SER A 294 15.06 13.31 2.62
N ARG A 295 16.04 12.84 1.85
CA ARG A 295 16.84 11.67 2.15
C ARG A 295 18.31 11.97 1.94
N GLN A 296 19.15 11.47 2.85
CA GLN A 296 20.60 11.51 2.78
C GLN A 296 21.14 10.10 2.97
N ILE A 297 22.00 9.66 2.08
CA ILE A 297 22.63 8.34 2.14
C ILE A 297 24.13 8.53 2.01
N GLY A 298 24.89 7.94 2.96
CA GLY A 298 26.33 7.75 2.85
C GLY A 298 26.62 6.29 2.56
N GLY A 299 27.62 6.02 1.71
CA GLY A 299 27.96 4.66 1.29
C GLY A 299 26.89 4.03 0.37
N ALA A 300 26.22 4.81 -0.47
CA ALA A 300 25.14 4.32 -1.33
C ALA A 300 25.65 3.31 -2.38
N ALA A 301 26.70 3.66 -3.12
CA ALA A 301 27.32 2.80 -4.12
C ALA A 301 28.71 2.33 -3.67
N VAL A 302 29.53 3.23 -3.15
CA VAL A 302 30.89 2.95 -2.69
C VAL A 302 31.18 3.62 -1.37
N ALA A 303 32.24 3.19 -0.68
CA ALA A 303 32.67 3.82 0.57
C ALA A 303 33.06 5.29 0.35
N GLY A 304 32.49 6.19 1.17
CA GLY A 304 32.79 7.63 1.16
C GLY A 304 31.95 8.43 0.16
N ASP A 305 31.02 7.82 -0.58
CA ASP A 305 30.05 8.58 -1.35
C ASP A 305 28.93 9.17 -0.49
N HIS A 306 28.29 10.23 -1.01
CA HIS A 306 27.15 10.87 -0.41
C HIS A 306 26.09 11.16 -1.46
N TRP A 307 24.88 10.67 -1.21
CA TRP A 307 23.72 10.97 -2.03
C TRP A 307 22.67 11.71 -1.21
N ARG A 308 22.21 12.84 -1.75
CA ARG A 308 21.12 13.63 -1.17
C ARG A 308 20.00 13.73 -2.19
N GLU A 309 18.78 13.51 -1.72
CA GLU A 309 17.57 13.62 -2.53
C GLU A 309 16.53 14.44 -1.79
N GLN A 310 15.84 15.34 -2.52
CA GLN A 310 14.72 16.10 -2.02
C GLN A 310 13.57 16.08 -3.02
N GLN A 311 12.36 15.92 -2.51
CA GLN A 311 11.14 15.95 -3.29
C GLN A 311 10.09 16.78 -2.57
N GLN A 312 9.34 17.58 -3.32
CA GLN A 312 8.22 18.36 -2.81
C GLN A 312 7.07 18.27 -3.80
N GLU A 313 5.84 18.26 -3.29
CA GLU A 313 4.64 18.29 -4.10
C GLU A 313 3.54 19.09 -3.39
N TRP A 314 2.95 20.05 -4.10
CA TRP A 314 1.64 20.58 -3.81
C TRP A 314 0.62 19.90 -4.73
N HIS A 315 -0.46 19.40 -4.16
CA HIS A 315 -1.57 18.83 -4.89
C HIS A 315 -2.85 19.59 -4.55
N LEU A 316 -3.51 20.12 -5.57
CA LEU A 316 -4.80 20.82 -5.48
C LEU A 316 -5.84 20.03 -6.25
N LYS A 317 -7.04 19.86 -5.69
CA LYS A 317 -8.12 19.13 -6.36
C LYS A 317 -9.48 19.74 -6.03
N ALA A 318 -10.32 19.87 -7.04
CA ALA A 318 -11.73 20.24 -6.91
C ALA A 318 -12.58 19.36 -7.82
N LYS A 319 -13.70 18.87 -7.32
CA LYS A 319 -14.67 18.12 -8.14
C LYS A 319 -16.09 18.38 -7.69
N THR A 320 -17.01 18.20 -8.61
CA THR A 320 -18.44 18.28 -8.38
C THR A 320 -19.16 17.17 -9.12
N GLY A 321 -20.26 16.72 -8.58
CA GLY A 321 -21.10 15.69 -9.20
C GLY A 321 -22.55 15.88 -8.87
N LYS A 322 -23.41 15.41 -9.77
CA LYS A 322 -24.86 15.42 -9.58
C LYS A 322 -25.52 14.28 -10.34
N ARG A 323 -26.59 13.75 -9.78
CA ARG A 323 -27.50 12.88 -10.50
C ARG A 323 -28.55 13.74 -11.21
N PHE A 324 -28.42 13.92 -12.52
CA PHE A 324 -29.32 14.73 -13.35
C PHE A 324 -30.63 14.01 -13.65
N LEU A 325 -30.56 12.69 -13.85
CA LEU A 325 -31.71 11.80 -14.04
C LEU A 325 -31.58 10.59 -13.10
N PRO A 326 -32.65 9.86 -12.80
CA PRO A 326 -32.54 8.61 -12.03
C PRO A 326 -31.52 7.64 -12.61
N THR A 327 -31.35 7.69 -13.94
CA THR A 327 -30.44 6.82 -14.72
C THR A 327 -29.11 7.44 -15.08
N LEU A 328 -28.87 8.76 -14.84
CA LEU A 328 -27.67 9.46 -15.25
C LEU A 328 -27.06 10.27 -14.13
N ARG A 329 -25.83 9.91 -13.72
CA ARG A 329 -24.97 10.73 -12.84
C ARG A 329 -23.77 11.26 -13.66
N MET A 330 -23.47 12.52 -13.48
CA MET A 330 -22.25 13.12 -14.05
C MET A 330 -21.36 13.67 -12.94
N GLU A 331 -20.05 13.59 -13.17
CA GLU A 331 -19.03 14.14 -12.29
C GLU A 331 -17.98 14.85 -13.14
N ALA A 332 -17.55 16.02 -12.70
CA ALA A 332 -16.48 16.79 -13.33
C ALA A 332 -15.54 17.32 -12.27
N GLY A 333 -14.26 17.48 -12.63
CA GLY A 333 -13.29 18.02 -11.71
C GLY A 333 -12.01 18.47 -12.41
N MET A 334 -11.17 19.09 -11.60
CA MET A 334 -9.83 19.52 -11.98
C MET A 334 -8.85 19.22 -10.86
N GLU A 335 -7.59 19.00 -11.22
CA GLU A 335 -6.50 18.88 -10.26
C GLU A 335 -5.19 19.42 -10.81
N GLY A 336 -4.29 19.78 -9.90
CA GLY A 336 -2.97 20.28 -10.24
C GLY A 336 -1.92 19.71 -9.31
N PHE A 337 -0.82 19.24 -9.90
CA PHE A 337 0.38 18.80 -9.16
C PHE A 337 1.52 19.77 -9.49
N PHE A 338 2.13 20.33 -8.45
CA PHE A 338 3.29 21.22 -8.54
C PHE A 338 4.43 20.52 -7.83
N ARG A 339 5.34 19.93 -8.60
CA ARG A 339 6.43 19.08 -8.09
C ARG A 339 7.76 19.81 -8.15
N HIS A 340 8.62 19.48 -7.22
CA HIS A 340 10.02 19.82 -7.24
C HIS A 340 10.84 18.61 -6.83
N TYR A 341 11.82 18.28 -7.65
CA TYR A 341 12.78 17.21 -7.39
C TYR A 341 14.19 17.74 -7.55
N GLU A 342 15.06 17.37 -6.62
CA GLU A 342 16.48 17.69 -6.65
C GLU A 342 17.25 16.51 -6.06
N ASP A 343 18.32 16.09 -6.74
CA ASP A 343 19.27 15.13 -6.21
C ASP A 343 20.71 15.57 -6.45
N ALA A 344 21.58 15.21 -5.52
CA ALA A 344 23.00 15.44 -5.61
C ALA A 344 23.75 14.18 -5.17
N TYR A 345 24.71 13.76 -5.97
CA TYR A 345 25.62 12.66 -5.66
C TYR A 345 27.06 13.15 -5.71
N VAL A 346 27.81 12.90 -4.64
CA VAL A 346 29.20 13.32 -4.49
C VAL A 346 30.05 12.14 -4.09
N LEU A 347 31.17 11.94 -4.79
CA LEU A 347 32.24 11.01 -4.44
C LEU A 347 33.56 11.78 -4.38
N ALA A 348 33.87 12.34 -3.22
CA ALA A 348 35.02 13.23 -3.02
C ALA A 348 36.38 12.67 -3.47
N PRO A 349 36.74 11.38 -3.24
CA PRO A 349 38.02 10.86 -3.70
C PRO A 349 38.18 10.81 -5.23
N ALA A 350 37.08 10.72 -5.97
CA ALA A 350 37.07 10.62 -7.43
C ALA A 350 36.69 11.92 -8.14
N ASP A 351 36.47 13.01 -7.41
CA ASP A 351 36.00 14.31 -7.93
C ASP A 351 34.73 14.17 -8.80
N VAL A 352 33.84 13.22 -8.42
CA VAL A 352 32.56 13.02 -9.08
C VAL A 352 31.49 13.81 -8.34
N ASP A 353 30.90 14.77 -9.02
CA ASP A 353 29.78 15.57 -8.53
C ASP A 353 28.66 15.58 -9.60
N SER A 354 27.47 15.18 -9.19
CA SER A 354 26.29 15.17 -10.07
C SER A 354 25.14 15.86 -9.33
N HIS A 355 24.56 16.87 -9.96
CA HIS A 355 23.43 17.59 -9.44
C HIS A 355 22.31 17.71 -10.50
N ASN A 356 21.16 17.17 -10.17
CA ASN A 356 20.00 17.17 -11.05
C ASN A 356 18.82 17.88 -10.37
N ARG A 357 18.04 18.60 -11.19
CA ARG A 357 16.85 19.30 -10.71
C ARG A 357 15.78 19.34 -11.79
N ILE A 358 14.52 19.11 -11.39
CA ILE A 358 13.35 19.28 -12.26
C ILE A 358 12.13 19.72 -11.46
N SER A 359 11.29 20.59 -12.06
CA SER A 359 10.08 21.09 -11.41
C SER A 359 8.87 20.94 -12.34
N PRO A 360 8.36 19.72 -12.57
CA PRO A 360 7.21 19.51 -13.44
C PRO A 360 5.91 19.97 -12.77
N THR A 361 5.07 20.64 -13.55
CA THR A 361 3.68 20.94 -13.20
C THR A 361 2.76 20.11 -14.08
N ILE A 362 1.72 19.50 -13.49
CA ILE A 362 0.68 18.77 -14.18
C ILE A 362 -0.65 19.43 -13.86
N GLY A 363 -1.35 19.93 -14.88
CA GLY A 363 -2.73 20.40 -14.76
C GLY A 363 -3.67 19.41 -15.44
N ALA A 364 -4.72 18.96 -14.74
CA ALA A 364 -5.65 17.97 -15.26
C ALA A 364 -7.10 18.42 -15.13
N GLY A 365 -7.92 18.11 -16.15
CA GLY A 365 -9.37 18.17 -16.11
C GLY A 365 -9.98 16.80 -16.38
N PHE A 366 -11.09 16.46 -15.74
CA PHE A 366 -11.75 15.19 -15.93
C PHE A 366 -13.28 15.30 -15.92
N LEU A 367 -13.93 14.40 -16.66
CA LEU A 367 -15.38 14.30 -16.79
C LEU A 367 -15.78 12.84 -16.84
N SER A 368 -16.78 12.44 -16.05
CA SER A 368 -17.38 11.10 -16.03
C SER A 368 -18.89 11.20 -16.18
N ALA A 369 -19.46 10.28 -16.93
CA ALA A 369 -20.89 10.03 -17.03
C ALA A 369 -21.17 8.56 -16.70
N VAL A 370 -21.96 8.34 -15.66
CA VAL A 370 -22.42 7.01 -15.24
C VAL A 370 -23.88 6.87 -15.63
N TYR A 371 -24.17 5.91 -16.49
CA TYR A 371 -25.49 5.66 -17.02
C TYR A 371 -26.00 4.27 -16.60
N TYR A 372 -27.24 4.21 -16.16
CA TYR A 372 -27.96 3.00 -15.77
C TYR A 372 -29.11 2.77 -16.75
N PRO A 373 -28.89 2.10 -17.92
CA PRO A 373 -29.96 1.85 -18.90
C PRO A 373 -31.10 1.02 -18.31
N TRP A 374 -30.76 0.09 -17.41
CA TRP A 374 -31.68 -0.70 -16.57
C TRP A 374 -31.00 -1.08 -15.25
N GLU A 375 -31.77 -1.60 -14.29
CA GLU A 375 -31.30 -1.85 -12.92
C GLU A 375 -30.06 -2.75 -12.82
N SER A 376 -29.91 -3.69 -13.75
CA SER A 376 -28.82 -4.65 -13.76
C SER A 376 -27.59 -4.20 -14.56
N LEU A 377 -27.61 -3.07 -15.26
CA LEU A 377 -26.47 -2.60 -16.05
C LEU A 377 -26.04 -1.19 -15.62
N LYS A 378 -24.76 -1.06 -15.29
CA LYS A 378 -24.06 0.21 -15.09
C LYS A 378 -23.03 0.38 -16.22
N ALA A 379 -23.13 1.45 -16.99
CA ALA A 379 -22.13 1.87 -17.97
C ALA A 379 -21.49 3.19 -17.51
N GLU A 380 -20.18 3.28 -17.58
CA GLU A 380 -19.42 4.50 -17.27
C GLU A 380 -18.55 4.87 -18.44
N LEU A 381 -18.70 6.09 -18.94
CA LEU A 381 -17.82 6.71 -19.92
C LEU A 381 -17.12 7.88 -19.25
N SER A 382 -15.81 7.93 -19.35
CA SER A 382 -15.03 8.96 -18.69
C SER A 382 -13.81 9.37 -19.50
N CYS A 383 -13.35 10.58 -19.27
CA CYS A 383 -12.22 11.17 -19.97
C CYS A 383 -11.44 12.08 -19.05
N ARG A 384 -10.12 11.95 -19.12
CA ARG A 384 -9.16 12.83 -18.42
C ARG A 384 -8.20 13.43 -19.41
N THR A 385 -7.98 14.74 -19.31
CA THR A 385 -7.01 15.47 -20.11
C THR A 385 -5.97 16.09 -19.18
N GLU A 386 -4.69 15.93 -19.50
CA GLU A 386 -3.58 16.42 -18.67
C GLU A 386 -2.62 17.23 -19.52
N TYR A 387 -2.18 18.38 -19.01
CA TYR A 387 -1.06 19.15 -19.53
C TYR A 387 0.15 18.99 -18.62
N VAL A 388 1.29 18.61 -19.18
CA VAL A 388 2.56 18.41 -18.48
C VAL A 388 3.56 19.46 -18.93
N SER A 389 3.98 20.34 -18.00
CA SER A 389 4.85 21.47 -18.31
C SER A 389 6.26 21.07 -18.75
N ALA A 390 6.82 20.01 -18.16
CA ALA A 390 8.20 19.56 -18.41
C ALA A 390 8.46 19.26 -19.89
N GLY A 391 7.56 18.56 -20.57
CA GLY A 391 7.64 18.27 -22.00
C GLY A 391 6.73 19.13 -22.88
N ARG A 392 5.94 20.02 -22.27
CA ARG A 392 4.88 20.81 -22.92
C ARG A 392 3.91 19.95 -23.71
N THR A 393 3.48 18.83 -23.11
CA THR A 393 2.67 17.80 -23.77
C THR A 393 1.27 17.71 -23.20
N TRP A 394 0.31 17.41 -24.08
CA TRP A 394 -1.06 17.07 -23.70
C TRP A 394 -1.27 15.56 -23.76
N ASN A 395 -1.93 15.04 -22.77
CA ASN A 395 -2.36 13.64 -22.70
C ASN A 395 -3.88 13.58 -22.63
N PHE A 396 -4.47 12.70 -23.46
CA PHE A 396 -5.90 12.42 -23.46
C PHE A 396 -6.12 10.97 -23.06
N SER A 397 -6.90 10.72 -22.02
CA SER A 397 -7.04 9.43 -21.35
C SER A 397 -8.52 9.02 -21.25
N PRO A 398 -9.12 8.49 -22.34
CA PRO A 398 -10.49 7.96 -22.31
C PRO A 398 -10.54 6.65 -21.54
N ARG A 399 -11.67 6.39 -20.86
CA ARG A 399 -11.93 5.17 -20.11
C ARG A 399 -13.39 4.77 -20.26
N VAL A 400 -13.65 3.47 -20.31
CA VAL A 400 -15.00 2.88 -20.31
C VAL A 400 -15.04 1.74 -19.31
N ALA A 401 -16.16 1.64 -18.59
CA ALA A 401 -16.43 0.53 -17.69
C ALA A 401 -17.88 0.08 -17.81
N LEU A 402 -18.09 -1.23 -17.88
CA LEU A 402 -19.39 -1.88 -17.91
C LEU A 402 -19.47 -2.84 -16.73
N ASN A 403 -20.57 -2.78 -15.97
CA ASN A 403 -20.85 -3.72 -14.91
C ASN A 403 -22.28 -4.24 -15.07
N TYR A 404 -22.41 -5.58 -15.19
CA TYR A 404 -23.69 -6.27 -15.28
C TYR A 404 -23.92 -7.09 -14.01
N TYR A 405 -25.07 -6.89 -13.39
CA TYR A 405 -25.46 -7.52 -12.12
C TYR A 405 -26.60 -8.51 -12.37
N ARG A 406 -26.45 -9.73 -11.87
CA ARG A 406 -27.49 -10.75 -11.91
C ARG A 406 -27.43 -11.60 -10.64
N ASP A 407 -28.46 -11.52 -9.82
CA ASP A 407 -28.52 -12.20 -8.52
C ASP A 407 -27.26 -11.92 -7.65
N HIS A 408 -26.45 -12.93 -7.41
CA HIS A 408 -25.20 -12.85 -6.67
C HIS A 408 -23.97 -12.58 -7.56
N TRP A 409 -24.15 -12.47 -8.87
CA TRP A 409 -23.08 -12.29 -9.83
C TRP A 409 -22.95 -10.84 -10.27
N MET A 410 -21.71 -10.41 -10.42
CA MET A 410 -21.34 -9.19 -11.12
C MET A 410 -20.31 -9.54 -12.19
N PHE A 411 -20.59 -9.18 -13.42
CA PHE A 411 -19.65 -9.25 -14.53
C PHE A 411 -19.16 -7.85 -14.84
N SER A 412 -17.86 -7.68 -15.05
CA SER A 412 -17.25 -6.38 -15.33
C SER A 412 -16.36 -6.43 -16.56
N ALA A 413 -16.36 -5.36 -17.33
CA ALA A 413 -15.42 -5.13 -18.42
C ALA A 413 -14.96 -3.68 -18.37
N THR A 414 -13.65 -3.44 -18.40
CA THR A 414 -13.08 -2.10 -18.41
C THR A 414 -12.00 -1.96 -19.47
N ALA A 415 -11.94 -0.82 -20.12
CA ALA A 415 -10.85 -0.43 -21.00
C ALA A 415 -10.49 1.03 -20.75
N GLY A 416 -9.20 1.36 -20.75
CA GLY A 416 -8.78 2.75 -20.50
C GLY A 416 -7.34 3.00 -20.83
N ARG A 417 -7.06 4.28 -21.13
CA ARG A 417 -5.70 4.81 -21.27
C ARG A 417 -5.31 5.54 -20.01
N TYR A 418 -4.09 5.29 -19.52
CA TYR A 418 -3.52 5.85 -18.29
C TYR A 418 -2.15 6.46 -18.61
N THR A 419 -1.81 7.52 -17.91
CA THR A 419 -0.56 8.27 -18.10
C THR A 419 0.09 8.54 -16.75
N GLN A 420 1.42 8.54 -16.72
CA GLN A 420 2.22 8.84 -15.54
C GLN A 420 3.57 9.41 -16.00
N LEU A 421 4.13 10.38 -15.27
CA LEU A 421 5.51 10.78 -15.50
C LEU A 421 6.46 9.63 -15.13
N PRO A 422 7.61 9.49 -15.84
CA PRO A 422 8.66 8.58 -15.41
C PRO A 422 9.10 8.85 -13.97
N GLU A 423 9.66 7.83 -13.32
CA GLU A 423 10.33 8.00 -12.02
C GLU A 423 11.39 9.10 -12.11
N ASN A 424 11.50 9.94 -11.07
CA ASN A 424 12.31 11.15 -11.11
C ASN A 424 13.77 10.91 -11.56
N ALA A 425 14.38 9.82 -11.13
CA ALA A 425 15.74 9.44 -11.54
C ALA A 425 15.92 9.27 -13.06
N TRP A 426 14.85 8.90 -13.77
CA TRP A 426 14.80 8.79 -15.23
C TRP A 426 14.34 10.06 -15.88
N LEU A 427 13.40 10.76 -15.22
CA LEU A 427 12.79 12.00 -15.72
C LEU A 427 13.83 13.12 -15.89
N VAL A 428 14.74 13.25 -14.91
CA VAL A 428 15.80 14.30 -14.95
C VAL A 428 16.80 14.11 -16.08
N GLN A 429 16.96 12.87 -16.57
CA GLN A 429 17.88 12.52 -17.65
C GLN A 429 17.26 12.70 -19.05
N GLN A 430 15.94 12.93 -19.15
CA GLN A 430 15.27 13.11 -20.43
C GLN A 430 15.40 14.53 -20.94
N SER A 431 15.89 14.74 -22.15
CA SER A 431 15.95 16.05 -22.80
C SER A 431 14.55 16.61 -23.12
N ARG A 432 13.58 15.73 -23.37
CA ARG A 432 12.16 16.06 -23.58
C ARG A 432 11.28 15.11 -22.77
N PRO A 433 11.01 15.41 -21.50
CA PRO A 433 10.21 14.56 -20.65
C PRO A 433 8.78 14.41 -21.18
N VAL A 434 8.34 13.16 -21.38
CA VAL A 434 6.95 12.84 -21.74
C VAL A 434 6.39 11.80 -20.79
N SER A 435 5.06 11.81 -20.61
CA SER A 435 4.41 10.78 -19.79
C SER A 435 4.49 9.42 -20.45
N GLU A 436 4.81 8.42 -19.63
CA GLU A 436 4.64 7.00 -19.93
C GLU A 436 3.15 6.71 -20.11
N VAL A 437 2.81 5.74 -20.94
CA VAL A 437 1.43 5.40 -21.29
C VAL A 437 1.18 3.93 -21.07
N CYS A 438 0.02 3.61 -20.49
CA CYS A 438 -0.50 2.26 -20.39
C CYS A 438 -1.94 2.23 -20.88
N VAL A 439 -2.26 1.34 -21.85
CA VAL A 439 -3.64 1.00 -22.20
C VAL A 439 -3.97 -0.32 -21.52
N GLN A 440 -5.06 -0.33 -20.72
CA GLN A 440 -5.46 -1.50 -19.95
C GLN A 440 -6.82 -2.00 -20.38
N TYR A 441 -6.96 -3.33 -20.40
CA TYR A 441 -8.20 -4.06 -20.63
C TYR A 441 -8.38 -5.08 -19.51
N ASN A 442 -9.55 -5.07 -18.86
CA ASN A 442 -9.87 -6.01 -17.81
C ASN A 442 -11.26 -6.58 -18.02
N VAL A 443 -11.41 -7.87 -17.80
CA VAL A 443 -12.71 -8.57 -17.80
C VAL A 443 -12.75 -9.47 -16.57
N GLY A 444 -13.84 -9.38 -15.82
CA GLY A 444 -13.96 -10.11 -14.57
C GLY A 444 -15.37 -10.60 -14.26
N ALA A 445 -15.42 -11.61 -13.41
CA ALA A 445 -16.64 -12.12 -12.80
C ALA A 445 -16.47 -12.20 -11.29
N ARG A 446 -17.50 -11.83 -10.55
CA ARG A 446 -17.57 -11.90 -9.11
C ARG A 446 -18.88 -12.53 -8.67
N TYR A 447 -18.77 -13.47 -7.76
CA TYR A 447 -19.89 -14.07 -7.04
C TYR A 447 -19.79 -13.70 -5.56
N ASP A 448 -20.87 -13.14 -4.99
CA ASP A 448 -20.92 -12.71 -3.59
C ASP A 448 -22.24 -13.18 -2.97
N CYS A 449 -22.17 -14.10 -2.03
CA CYS A 449 -23.34 -14.67 -1.38
C CYS A 449 -23.02 -15.07 0.06
N ASN A 450 -23.73 -14.44 1.02
CA ASN A 450 -23.74 -14.86 2.42
C ASN A 450 -22.35 -15.14 3.02
N GLY A 451 -21.41 -14.18 2.89
CA GLY A 451 -20.05 -14.31 3.45
C GLY A 451 -19.08 -15.14 2.59
N ARG A 452 -19.50 -15.58 1.40
CA ARG A 452 -18.64 -16.22 0.40
C ARG A 452 -18.43 -15.31 -0.78
N LEU A 453 -17.17 -15.16 -1.18
CA LEU A 453 -16.78 -14.35 -2.31
C LEU A 453 -15.85 -15.13 -3.22
N LEU A 454 -16.22 -15.23 -4.50
CA LEU A 454 -15.35 -15.73 -5.56
C LEU A 454 -15.14 -14.62 -6.56
N LYS A 455 -13.92 -14.36 -6.97
CA LYS A 455 -13.58 -13.42 -8.04
C LYS A 455 -12.58 -14.03 -8.99
N ALA A 456 -12.82 -13.85 -10.29
CA ALA A 456 -11.88 -14.13 -11.36
C ALA A 456 -11.78 -12.92 -12.27
N GLU A 457 -10.58 -12.52 -12.65
CA GLU A 457 -10.34 -11.36 -13.51
C GLU A 457 -9.16 -11.61 -14.43
N CYS A 458 -9.35 -11.40 -15.73
CA CYS A 458 -8.29 -11.41 -16.74
C CYS A 458 -7.91 -9.98 -17.09
N TYR A 459 -6.63 -9.73 -17.34
CA TYR A 459 -6.14 -8.40 -17.70
C TYR A 459 -5.08 -8.45 -18.81
N TYR A 460 -5.03 -7.36 -19.56
CA TYR A 460 -3.99 -7.05 -20.53
C TYR A 460 -3.62 -5.58 -20.43
N LYS A 461 -2.32 -5.28 -20.34
CA LYS A 461 -1.75 -3.94 -20.24
C LYS A 461 -0.73 -3.78 -21.36
N ASP A 462 -0.89 -2.76 -22.17
CA ASP A 462 0.02 -2.38 -23.23
C ASP A 462 0.73 -1.08 -22.85
N TYR A 463 2.05 -1.11 -22.81
CA TYR A 463 2.90 0.00 -22.39
C TYR A 463 3.60 0.62 -23.59
N SER A 464 3.61 1.94 -23.63
CA SER A 464 4.35 2.72 -24.61
C SER A 464 4.94 3.98 -23.99
N ARG A 465 5.91 4.58 -24.67
CA ARG A 465 6.63 5.77 -24.23
C ARG A 465 7.35 5.60 -22.88
N LEU A 466 7.75 4.36 -22.54
CA LEU A 466 8.52 4.12 -21.32
C LEU A 466 9.91 4.78 -21.46
N ALA A 467 10.45 5.26 -20.33
CA ALA A 467 11.82 5.76 -20.27
C ALA A 467 12.80 4.63 -20.61
N LEU A 468 13.71 4.88 -21.55
CA LEU A 468 14.70 3.90 -22.04
C LEU A 468 16.06 4.56 -22.18
N ALA A 469 17.09 3.98 -21.57
CA ALA A 469 18.48 4.37 -21.79
C ALA A 469 18.98 3.74 -23.09
N GLU A 470 19.37 4.57 -24.04
CA GLU A 470 19.93 4.18 -25.34
C GLU A 470 21.29 4.85 -25.51
N ASN A 471 22.22 4.18 -26.18
CA ASN A 471 23.44 4.80 -26.64
C ASN A 471 23.16 5.46 -28.01
N ASP A 472 23.55 6.71 -28.17
CA ASP A 472 23.53 7.35 -29.50
C ASP A 472 24.61 6.76 -30.42
N GLY A 473 24.61 7.15 -31.70
CA GLY A 473 25.61 6.68 -32.67
C GLY A 473 27.05 7.04 -32.31
N ALA A 474 27.29 7.95 -31.37
CA ALA A 474 28.58 8.33 -30.82
C ALA A 474 28.93 7.61 -29.50
N GLY A 475 28.06 6.72 -29.02
CA GLY A 475 28.24 5.99 -27.76
C GLY A 475 27.82 6.77 -26.49
N VAL A 476 27.20 7.94 -26.66
CA VAL A 476 26.70 8.73 -25.52
C VAL A 476 25.36 8.17 -25.08
N ARG A 477 25.25 7.87 -23.78
CA ARG A 477 24.01 7.38 -23.18
C ARG A 477 22.97 8.52 -23.10
N GLN A 478 21.79 8.27 -23.65
CA GLN A 478 20.66 9.19 -23.59
C GLN A 478 19.43 8.45 -23.03
N VAL A 479 18.56 9.17 -22.30
CA VAL A 479 17.26 8.63 -21.87
C VAL A 479 16.18 9.16 -22.80
N THR A 480 15.61 8.24 -23.56
CA THR A 480 14.54 8.48 -24.54
C THR A 480 13.19 8.03 -24.01
N SER A 481 12.12 8.20 -24.80
CA SER A 481 10.77 7.70 -24.50
C SER A 481 10.36 6.59 -25.50
N HIS A 482 11.32 5.82 -26.02
CA HIS A 482 11.07 4.77 -27.01
C HIS A 482 10.77 3.40 -26.37
N GLY A 483 10.78 3.32 -25.06
CA GLY A 483 10.47 2.09 -24.35
C GLY A 483 9.02 1.63 -24.53
N TYR A 484 8.82 0.32 -24.53
CA TYR A 484 7.51 -0.32 -24.67
C TYR A 484 7.48 -1.66 -23.95
N GLY A 485 6.29 -2.23 -23.85
CA GLY A 485 6.14 -3.56 -23.25
C GLY A 485 4.69 -3.95 -23.05
N TYR A 486 4.50 -5.06 -22.38
CA TYR A 486 3.16 -5.52 -22.02
C TYR A 486 3.17 -6.30 -20.70
N SER A 487 2.00 -6.35 -20.05
CA SER A 487 1.73 -7.27 -18.96
C SER A 487 0.36 -7.90 -19.15
N LYS A 488 0.24 -9.22 -18.93
CA LYS A 488 -1.02 -9.96 -19.09
C LYS A 488 -1.11 -11.09 -18.10
N GLY A 489 -2.32 -11.42 -17.70
CA GLY A 489 -2.53 -12.51 -16.77
C GLY A 489 -3.95 -12.63 -16.29
N PHE A 490 -4.12 -13.39 -15.22
CA PHE A 490 -5.39 -13.52 -14.53
C PHE A 490 -5.20 -13.63 -13.02
N ASP A 491 -6.21 -13.16 -12.31
CA ASP A 491 -6.31 -13.20 -10.85
C ASP A 491 -7.50 -14.07 -10.44
N LEU A 492 -7.30 -14.90 -9.43
CA LEU A 492 -8.35 -15.66 -8.75
C LEU A 492 -8.34 -15.29 -7.26
N PHE A 493 -9.52 -15.11 -6.69
CA PHE A 493 -9.69 -14.86 -5.27
C PHE A 493 -10.90 -15.60 -4.74
N PHE A 494 -10.71 -16.29 -3.66
CA PHE A 494 -11.78 -16.97 -2.92
C PHE A 494 -11.70 -16.57 -1.45
N PHE A 495 -12.84 -16.19 -0.86
CA PHE A 495 -12.99 -15.87 0.55
C PHE A 495 -14.23 -16.57 1.11
N ASP A 496 -14.13 -17.08 2.32
CA ASP A 496 -15.24 -17.73 3.03
C ASP A 496 -15.05 -17.54 4.56
N ASP A 497 -16.08 -17.02 5.22
CA ASP A 497 -16.14 -16.87 6.68
C ASP A 497 -17.35 -17.58 7.30
N VAL A 498 -18.06 -18.39 6.54
CA VAL A 498 -19.34 -19.03 6.93
C VAL A 498 -19.29 -20.55 6.91
N SER A 499 -18.58 -21.17 5.96
CA SER A 499 -18.63 -22.62 5.75
C SER A 499 -18.07 -23.42 6.95
N LEU A 500 -17.07 -22.90 7.62
CA LEU A 500 -16.45 -23.54 8.78
C LEU A 500 -16.64 -22.66 10.03
N HIS A 501 -17.14 -23.26 11.10
CA HIS A 501 -17.40 -22.55 12.35
C HIS A 501 -16.11 -21.96 12.94
N ASN A 502 -16.13 -20.66 13.25
CA ASN A 502 -14.99 -19.89 13.77
C ASN A 502 -13.77 -19.78 12.84
N PHE A 503 -13.88 -20.20 11.58
CA PHE A 503 -12.85 -20.03 10.56
C PHE A 503 -13.21 -18.91 9.61
N GLU A 504 -12.22 -18.11 9.24
CA GLU A 504 -12.17 -17.20 8.10
C GLU A 504 -10.98 -17.60 7.26
N TYR A 505 -11.16 -17.79 5.97
CA TYR A 505 -10.04 -18.10 5.10
C TYR A 505 -10.19 -17.48 3.72
N TYR A 506 -9.05 -17.16 3.13
CA TYR A 506 -9.01 -16.71 1.76
C TYR A 506 -7.76 -17.19 1.03
N LEU A 507 -7.97 -17.46 -0.25
CA LEU A 507 -6.95 -17.85 -1.21
C LEU A 507 -6.89 -16.80 -2.30
N SER A 508 -5.71 -16.28 -2.60
CA SER A 508 -5.45 -15.49 -3.79
C SER A 508 -4.43 -16.19 -4.68
N TYR A 509 -4.63 -16.11 -5.98
CA TYR A 509 -3.69 -16.60 -6.96
C TYR A 509 -3.64 -15.64 -8.14
N THR A 510 -2.42 -15.32 -8.59
CA THR A 510 -2.16 -14.47 -9.74
C THR A 510 -1.19 -15.18 -10.68
N TYR A 511 -1.59 -15.31 -11.93
CA TYR A 511 -0.68 -15.63 -13.04
C TYR A 511 -0.38 -14.37 -13.83
N ASN A 512 0.91 -14.08 -14.05
CA ASN A 512 1.36 -12.85 -14.68
C ASN A 512 2.52 -13.08 -15.62
N ILE A 513 2.43 -12.53 -16.83
CA ILE A 513 3.54 -12.42 -17.78
C ILE A 513 3.76 -10.93 -18.04
N SER A 514 4.93 -10.41 -17.69
CA SER A 514 5.32 -9.03 -17.97
C SER A 514 6.63 -9.01 -18.76
N ARG A 515 6.68 -8.25 -19.85
CA ARG A 515 7.90 -8.01 -20.61
C ARG A 515 8.00 -6.54 -20.99
N ARG A 516 9.19 -5.97 -20.85
CA ARG A 516 9.44 -4.56 -21.14
C ARG A 516 10.83 -4.34 -21.73
N LYS A 517 10.91 -3.43 -22.69
CA LYS A 517 12.12 -2.74 -23.12
C LYS A 517 12.04 -1.35 -22.51
N TYR A 518 12.79 -1.06 -21.47
CA TYR A 518 12.69 0.20 -20.73
C TYR A 518 13.85 0.33 -19.74
N ARG A 519 14.11 1.51 -19.27
CA ARG A 519 15.21 1.81 -18.34
C ARG A 519 16.54 1.30 -18.91
N GLU A 520 17.27 0.44 -18.20
CA GLU A 520 18.51 -0.19 -18.66
C GLU A 520 18.29 -1.41 -19.58
N TYR A 521 17.06 -1.88 -19.73
CA TYR A 521 16.79 -3.07 -20.53
C TYR A 521 16.71 -2.73 -22.02
N ALA A 522 17.82 -2.93 -22.74
CA ALA A 522 17.94 -2.63 -24.16
C ALA A 522 17.08 -3.53 -25.06
N GLU A 523 16.58 -4.65 -24.55
CA GLU A 523 15.72 -5.60 -25.26
C GLU A 523 14.45 -5.95 -24.44
N LEU A 524 13.47 -6.56 -25.11
CA LEU A 524 12.20 -6.93 -24.49
C LEU A 524 12.40 -8.11 -23.53
N THR A 525 12.46 -7.84 -22.23
CA THR A 525 12.74 -8.84 -21.21
C THR A 525 11.80 -8.77 -20.01
N THR A 526 11.81 -9.78 -19.14
CA THR A 526 11.03 -9.80 -17.91
C THR A 526 11.71 -8.91 -16.86
N PRO A 527 11.03 -7.88 -16.30
CA PRO A 527 11.61 -7.06 -15.23
C PRO A 527 11.96 -7.89 -14.00
N GLN A 528 13.03 -7.51 -13.30
CA GLN A 528 13.54 -8.22 -12.12
C GLN A 528 12.50 -8.46 -11.02
N TYR A 529 11.53 -7.57 -10.86
CA TYR A 529 10.47 -7.67 -9.85
C TYR A 529 9.29 -8.54 -10.29
N ALA A 530 9.17 -8.90 -11.57
CA ALA A 530 8.01 -9.62 -12.08
C ALA A 530 8.16 -11.13 -11.91
N THR A 531 7.19 -11.76 -11.26
CA THR A 531 7.10 -13.21 -11.07
C THR A 531 5.87 -13.74 -11.78
N ARG A 532 5.93 -15.00 -12.29
CA ARG A 532 4.84 -15.61 -13.08
C ARG A 532 3.70 -16.07 -12.21
N HIS A 533 4.00 -16.73 -11.10
CA HIS A 533 3.01 -17.32 -10.20
C HIS A 533 3.14 -16.69 -8.83
N ASN A 534 2.05 -16.16 -8.31
CA ASN A 534 1.94 -15.64 -6.96
C ASN A 534 0.71 -16.24 -6.30
N ALA A 535 0.86 -16.80 -5.12
CA ALA A 535 -0.24 -17.38 -4.35
C ALA A 535 -0.13 -16.98 -2.89
N SER A 536 -1.26 -16.73 -2.25
CA SER A 536 -1.35 -16.51 -0.82
C SER A 536 -2.57 -17.22 -0.26
N LEU A 537 -2.36 -18.01 0.79
CA LEU A 537 -3.41 -18.64 1.58
C LEU A 537 -3.36 -18.09 2.98
N THR A 538 -4.44 -17.44 3.42
CA THR A 538 -4.60 -16.97 4.80
C THR A 538 -5.73 -17.73 5.48
N LEU A 539 -5.44 -18.27 6.65
CA LEU A 539 -6.37 -18.96 7.52
C LEU A 539 -6.43 -18.22 8.85
N LYS A 540 -7.63 -17.94 9.35
CA LYS A 540 -7.83 -17.38 10.69
C LYS A 540 -8.80 -18.27 11.45
N TYR A 541 -8.42 -18.64 12.66
CA TYR A 541 -9.23 -19.44 13.56
C TYR A 541 -9.46 -18.70 14.86
N SER A 542 -10.71 -18.45 15.18
CA SER A 542 -11.12 -17.83 16.44
C SER A 542 -11.38 -18.90 17.50
N VAL A 543 -10.68 -18.82 18.62
CA VAL A 543 -10.85 -19.69 19.80
C VAL A 543 -11.55 -18.89 20.90
N PRO A 544 -12.92 -18.87 20.95
CA PRO A 544 -13.67 -17.99 21.86
C PRO A 544 -13.35 -18.24 23.34
N ARG A 545 -13.18 -19.52 23.74
CA ARG A 545 -12.85 -19.88 25.13
C ARG A 545 -11.53 -19.27 25.60
N LEU A 546 -10.55 -19.15 24.72
CA LEU A 546 -9.23 -18.55 25.00
C LEU A 546 -9.17 -17.07 24.62
N ARG A 547 -10.23 -16.51 24.08
CA ARG A 547 -10.25 -15.13 23.55
C ARG A 547 -9.08 -14.85 22.61
N THR A 548 -8.74 -15.84 21.78
CA THR A 548 -7.55 -15.81 20.94
C THR A 548 -7.93 -16.04 19.48
N ILE A 549 -7.30 -15.28 18.59
CA ILE A 549 -7.36 -15.48 17.14
C ILE A 549 -5.98 -15.97 16.69
N ILE A 550 -5.97 -17.08 15.96
CA ILE A 550 -4.79 -17.67 15.36
C ILE A 550 -4.85 -17.38 13.87
N GLY A 551 -3.86 -16.69 13.34
CA GLY A 551 -3.71 -16.42 11.91
C GLY A 551 -2.51 -17.19 11.34
N VAL A 552 -2.71 -17.87 10.22
CA VAL A 552 -1.64 -18.52 9.46
C VAL A 552 -1.71 -18.02 8.04
N THR A 553 -0.59 -17.56 7.51
CA THR A 553 -0.49 -17.11 6.12
C THR A 553 0.67 -17.81 5.43
N ASN A 554 0.41 -18.46 4.31
CA ASN A 554 1.44 -18.96 3.42
C ASN A 554 1.50 -18.07 2.19
N ARG A 555 2.69 -17.62 1.82
CA ARG A 555 2.95 -16.83 0.60
C ARG A 555 3.96 -17.58 -0.28
N PHE A 556 3.62 -17.69 -1.54
CA PHE A 556 4.43 -18.32 -2.55
C PHE A 556 4.57 -17.41 -3.77
N SER A 557 5.77 -17.32 -4.35
CA SER A 557 5.98 -16.80 -5.69
C SER A 557 7.01 -17.62 -6.45
N SER A 558 6.84 -17.72 -7.78
CA SER A 558 7.87 -18.32 -8.66
C SER A 558 9.18 -17.56 -8.56
N GLY A 559 10.26 -18.16 -9.08
CA GLY A 559 11.56 -17.52 -9.14
C GLY A 559 11.51 -16.16 -9.84
N ARG A 560 12.36 -15.25 -9.39
CA ARG A 560 12.56 -13.96 -10.03
C ARG A 560 13.63 -14.04 -11.07
N PRO A 561 13.48 -13.33 -12.19
CA PRO A 561 14.53 -13.26 -13.19
C PRO A 561 15.74 -12.47 -12.66
N TYR A 562 16.91 -12.89 -13.02
CA TYR A 562 18.17 -12.16 -12.86
C TYR A 562 19.03 -12.30 -14.12
N HIS A 563 19.99 -11.39 -14.29
CA HIS A 563 20.92 -11.49 -15.39
C HIS A 563 22.08 -12.43 -15.03
N ASN A 564 22.18 -13.54 -15.78
CA ASN A 564 23.31 -14.48 -15.72
C ASN A 564 24.23 -14.21 -16.91
N ALA A 565 25.41 -13.66 -16.65
CA ALA A 565 26.39 -13.31 -17.70
C ALA A 565 26.91 -14.52 -18.49
N GLN A 566 26.71 -15.75 -18.01
CA GLN A 566 27.09 -16.98 -18.68
C GLN A 566 26.07 -17.48 -19.72
N LEU A 567 24.86 -16.89 -19.73
CA LEU A 567 23.78 -17.26 -20.64
C LEU A 567 23.50 -16.11 -21.63
N PRO A 568 23.01 -16.39 -22.84
CA PRO A 568 22.65 -15.35 -23.81
C PRO A 568 21.39 -14.60 -23.39
N GLY A 569 21.30 -13.29 -23.76
CA GLY A 569 20.17 -12.41 -23.50
C GLY A 569 20.19 -11.72 -22.11
N LEU A 570 19.23 -10.83 -21.87
CA LEU A 570 19.09 -10.13 -20.60
C LEU A 570 18.05 -10.83 -19.71
N MET A 571 18.27 -10.82 -18.38
CA MET A 571 17.34 -11.38 -17.39
C MET A 571 16.95 -12.83 -17.75
N ASN A 572 17.95 -13.64 -18.04
CA ASN A 572 17.90 -14.91 -18.74
C ASN A 572 17.88 -16.14 -17.81
N ASP A 573 17.91 -15.92 -16.49
CA ASP A 573 17.88 -16.97 -15.48
C ASP A 573 16.95 -16.60 -14.32
N GLU A 574 16.53 -17.57 -13.49
CA GLU A 574 15.59 -17.37 -12.40
C GLU A 574 16.17 -17.91 -11.08
N VAL A 575 16.03 -17.16 -9.99
CA VAL A 575 16.34 -17.65 -8.64
C VAL A 575 15.32 -18.69 -8.16
N LYS A 576 15.60 -19.37 -7.05
CA LYS A 576 14.66 -20.32 -6.43
C LYS A 576 13.33 -19.65 -6.07
N PRO A 577 12.19 -20.37 -6.17
CA PRO A 577 10.90 -19.84 -5.76
C PRO A 577 10.90 -19.36 -4.30
N TYR A 578 10.24 -18.25 -4.04
CA TYR A 578 10.00 -17.72 -2.69
C TYR A 578 8.88 -18.50 -2.00
N ASN A 579 9.04 -18.80 -0.72
CA ASN A 579 7.97 -19.29 0.13
C ASN A 579 8.17 -18.80 1.56
N SER A 580 7.09 -18.33 2.20
CA SER A 580 7.07 -17.92 3.60
C SER A 580 5.80 -18.46 4.26
N LEU A 581 5.95 -19.13 5.38
CA LEU A 581 4.85 -19.50 6.28
C LEU A 581 4.92 -18.61 7.51
N ASP A 582 3.87 -17.84 7.73
CA ASP A 582 3.78 -16.82 8.78
C ASP A 582 2.68 -17.17 9.77
N LEU A 583 2.92 -16.89 11.05
CA LEU A 583 1.98 -17.14 12.15
C LEU A 583 1.67 -15.83 12.87
N GLY A 584 0.40 -15.64 13.26
CA GLY A 584 -0.07 -14.55 14.11
C GLY A 584 -0.94 -15.07 15.23
N LEU A 585 -0.77 -14.55 16.44
CA LEU A 585 -1.59 -14.83 17.61
C LEU A 585 -2.09 -13.51 18.18
N THR A 586 -3.41 -13.33 18.25
CA THR A 586 -4.03 -12.14 18.84
C THR A 586 -4.86 -12.57 20.04
N PHE A 587 -4.37 -12.27 21.25
CA PHE A 587 -5.04 -12.55 22.50
C PHE A 587 -5.77 -11.30 23.02
N LEU A 588 -7.02 -11.47 23.42
CA LEU A 588 -7.96 -10.41 23.81
C LEU A 588 -8.35 -10.57 25.29
N PRO A 589 -7.44 -10.31 26.26
CA PRO A 589 -7.72 -10.54 27.68
C PRO A 589 -8.89 -9.69 28.18
N SER A 590 -9.09 -8.51 27.62
CA SER A 590 -10.22 -7.64 27.92
C SER A 590 -10.60 -6.79 26.69
N LYS A 591 -11.76 -6.13 26.73
CA LYS A 591 -12.19 -5.19 25.69
C LYS A 591 -11.23 -4.00 25.49
N LYS A 592 -10.31 -3.77 26.42
CA LYS A 592 -9.37 -2.63 26.43
C LYS A 592 -7.92 -3.01 26.15
N VAL A 593 -7.62 -4.29 26.13
CA VAL A 593 -6.23 -4.79 26.00
C VAL A 593 -6.17 -5.83 24.89
N ILE A 594 -5.22 -5.65 23.99
CA ILE A 594 -4.90 -6.62 22.94
C ILE A 594 -3.42 -6.94 23.04
N VAL A 595 -3.10 -8.23 23.07
CA VAL A 595 -1.74 -8.74 22.96
C VAL A 595 -1.61 -9.43 21.62
N HIS A 596 -0.69 -8.95 20.79
CA HIS A 596 -0.44 -9.53 19.47
C HIS A 596 0.99 -10.04 19.39
N ALA A 597 1.15 -11.29 18.98
CA ALA A 597 2.42 -11.90 18.68
C ALA A 597 2.40 -12.43 17.24
N SER A 598 3.49 -12.28 16.52
CA SER A 598 3.61 -12.85 15.18
C SER A 598 5.03 -13.30 14.88
N ALA A 599 5.14 -14.25 13.97
CA ALA A 599 6.39 -14.75 13.45
C ALA A 599 6.29 -14.89 11.92
N THR A 600 7.22 -14.29 11.20
CA THR A 600 7.34 -14.47 9.75
C THR A 600 8.33 -15.55 9.43
N ASN A 601 8.06 -16.29 8.35
CA ASN A 601 8.92 -17.35 7.83
C ASN A 601 9.31 -18.38 8.92
N ILE A 602 8.32 -18.92 9.63
CA ILE A 602 8.52 -19.83 10.78
C ILE A 602 9.30 -21.10 10.43
N LEU A 603 9.30 -21.50 9.14
CA LEU A 603 10.06 -22.63 8.64
C LEU A 603 11.55 -22.31 8.45
N GLY A 604 11.96 -21.05 8.57
CA GLY A 604 13.35 -20.63 8.43
C GLY A 604 13.91 -20.84 7.03
N ARG A 605 13.07 -20.78 6.01
CA ARG A 605 13.53 -20.92 4.64
C ARG A 605 14.39 -19.72 4.28
N ARG A 606 15.59 -20.01 3.79
CA ARG A 606 16.50 -18.99 3.25
C ARG A 606 16.02 -18.61 1.86
N ASN A 607 15.27 -17.50 1.74
CA ASN A 607 14.74 -17.00 0.49
C ASN A 607 15.80 -16.17 -0.26
N GLU A 608 15.99 -16.46 -1.55
CA GLU A 608 16.90 -15.76 -2.46
C GLU A 608 16.09 -14.77 -3.29
N PHE A 609 16.53 -13.51 -3.34
CA PHE A 609 15.79 -12.43 -4.01
C PHE A 609 16.38 -11.97 -5.34
N GLY A 610 17.56 -12.43 -5.67
CA GLY A 610 18.26 -12.08 -6.88
C GLY A 610 19.71 -12.52 -6.80
N ARG A 611 20.50 -12.17 -7.82
CA ARG A 611 21.95 -12.32 -7.83
C ARG A 611 22.60 -11.06 -8.34
N VAL A 612 23.71 -10.70 -7.73
CA VAL A 612 24.62 -9.63 -8.18
C VAL A 612 25.99 -10.25 -8.35
N ASP A 613 26.58 -10.14 -9.53
CA ASP A 613 27.87 -10.75 -9.88
C ASP A 613 27.95 -12.25 -9.53
N GLY A 614 26.83 -12.98 -9.76
CA GLY A 614 26.70 -14.39 -9.45
C GLY A 614 26.47 -14.72 -7.98
N GLN A 615 26.65 -13.78 -7.06
CA GLN A 615 26.42 -13.96 -5.63
C GLN A 615 24.93 -13.80 -5.27
N PRO A 616 24.37 -14.70 -4.47
CA PRO A 616 22.96 -14.64 -4.10
C PRO A 616 22.67 -13.51 -3.13
N VAL A 617 21.59 -12.77 -3.42
CA VAL A 617 21.02 -11.75 -2.54
C VAL A 617 19.98 -12.41 -1.64
N TRP A 618 20.30 -12.55 -0.36
CA TRP A 618 19.45 -13.21 0.62
C TRP A 618 18.55 -12.23 1.37
N ALA A 619 17.46 -12.76 1.97
CA ALA A 619 16.71 -12.04 2.97
C ALA A 619 17.62 -11.56 4.12
N SER A 620 17.32 -10.39 4.69
CA SER A 620 18.07 -9.82 5.82
C SER A 620 18.02 -10.72 7.07
N ASP A 621 16.87 -11.34 7.31
CA ASP A 621 16.64 -12.29 8.40
C ASP A 621 15.92 -13.54 7.91
N ASP A 622 16.23 -14.71 8.48
CA ASP A 622 15.48 -15.95 8.21
C ASP A 622 14.12 -15.92 8.88
N HIS A 623 14.00 -15.24 10.04
CA HIS A 623 12.78 -15.11 10.83
C HIS A 623 12.64 -13.69 11.35
N PHE A 624 11.43 -13.20 11.46
CA PHE A 624 11.15 -11.98 12.20
C PHE A 624 10.04 -12.25 13.22
N PHE A 625 10.30 -11.90 14.50
CA PHE A 625 9.36 -12.06 15.60
C PHE A 625 8.85 -10.71 16.06
N TYR A 626 7.57 -10.60 16.27
CA TYR A 626 6.94 -9.41 16.81
C TYR A 626 6.07 -9.77 18.02
N VAL A 627 6.18 -8.99 19.08
CA VAL A 627 5.27 -9.04 20.22
C VAL A 627 4.93 -7.61 20.62
N GLY A 628 3.63 -7.33 20.74
CA GLY A 628 3.15 -6.02 21.16
C GLY A 628 1.91 -6.10 22.02
N VAL A 629 1.78 -5.13 22.91
CA VAL A 629 0.62 -4.91 23.78
C VAL A 629 0.01 -3.56 23.45
N PHE A 630 -1.31 -3.54 23.26
CA PHE A 630 -2.09 -2.35 22.96
C PHE A 630 -3.13 -2.17 24.06
N ILE A 631 -3.20 -0.97 24.63
CA ILE A 631 -4.13 -0.62 25.71
C ILE A 631 -4.93 0.59 25.27
N THR A 632 -6.26 0.49 25.26
CA THR A 632 -7.14 1.60 24.92
C THR A 632 -8.06 1.94 26.10
N LEU A 633 -7.97 3.17 26.57
CA LEU A 633 -8.78 3.73 27.64
C LEU A 633 -9.88 4.62 27.05
N GLY A 634 -11.14 4.29 27.32
CA GLY A 634 -12.31 5.02 26.85
C GLY A 634 -13.60 4.33 27.29
N LYS A 635 -14.69 5.09 27.45
CA LYS A 635 -15.97 4.55 27.97
C LYS A 635 -16.62 3.53 27.02
N LYS A 636 -16.42 3.67 25.70
CA LYS A 636 -17.02 2.81 24.65
C LYS A 636 -15.98 2.10 23.79
N ALA A 637 -14.69 2.17 24.14
CA ALA A 637 -13.65 1.50 23.40
C ALA A 637 -13.74 0.00 23.67
N ALA A 638 -13.92 -0.80 22.62
CA ALA A 638 -13.91 -2.26 22.68
C ALA A 638 -13.05 -2.79 21.55
N TYR A 639 -12.01 -3.58 21.89
CA TYR A 639 -11.08 -4.19 20.93
C TYR A 639 -10.49 -3.18 19.92
N ASP A 640 -10.28 -1.94 20.38
CA ASP A 640 -9.71 -0.86 19.58
C ASP A 640 -8.18 -0.89 19.77
N VAL A 641 -7.45 -1.06 18.70
CA VAL A 641 -5.98 -1.03 18.66
C VAL A 641 -5.46 0.28 18.09
N SER A 642 -6.38 1.19 17.72
CA SER A 642 -6.01 2.48 17.14
C SER A 642 -5.78 3.53 18.23
N ASN A 643 -4.75 4.33 18.03
CA ASN A 643 -4.51 5.53 18.82
C ASN A 643 -5.39 6.72 18.32
N PHE A 644 -6.04 6.58 17.16
CA PHE A 644 -6.91 7.58 16.53
C PHE A 644 -8.39 7.34 16.76
#